data_9f5767c49cdc1cae2bf464d3a97acc0f
#
_entry.id   9f5767c49cdc1cae2bf464d3a97acc0f
#
_cell.length_a   1.000
_cell.length_b   1.000
_cell.length_c   1.000
_cell.angle_alpha   90.00
_cell.angle_beta   90.00
_cell.angle_gamma   90.00
#
_symmetry.space_group_name_H-M   'P 1'
#
loop_
_entity.id
_entity.type
_entity.pdbx_description
1 polymer ?
#
loop_
_entity_poly.entity_id
_entity_poly.type
_entity_poly.pdbx_seq_one_letter_code
_entity_poly.pdbx_strand_id
1 'polypeptide(L)'
;MAKTAATKKEESPEAIRKKLVLTGADIVAIGEEAELLVGGKNYNTALISQIEGIQAPYFRAISSLAFHRVLDETKVTGRIVRAVVDREYGRIDWNDPEINQDPDFLQKFVRQLGKQIHDAAAAEGDQSHTKLRTFINTIVEGFATSPEGIDQLRKRSVMVQAAILSVDLPQDVDEAVRGAYLSICNENGDDMTPVAVRSSAAGEDSRKKAFAGLQDTYLNMVGPAKVVEAYHWDCASAYNLRSMTYRREAILDAIARAEETGDEAIAINAKQEWAIENTSLSVCMMQMINPVISGTAFSADTSTGCRGTARKDLVSIDTSYGLGEAVVGGKVTPDKLYVFQRDDGSEVVIRQMGCKDMKIVYDERGGTREVAVPELEALRWALSLSQAERVAKGVRAVSKAYGGMIMDTEFCIDANDKLWFVQARPETRWNEELELHPTTIFMRRREVDAKAAANAEVLVEGNGASRGAGHGTVRFLRSALELNKVAKGDVLAAERTDPDMVPGMRVASAIMADVGGDTSHAAITSRELGIAAVIGIQRLDVLRALDGVEVTVDGTRGRVYRGLLPLREVGGEMDVAKLPTTKTKVGLVLADVGQALFLSRLREFPQFEVGLLRAEFMLGNISIHPQALEAFDNGELEDVVQGKLKELEDNLSKVLREQMAAGLIVFNFNLREYVGEVTGLNAEVSALVDADRSLSAEEVLLQHRKMRELDHKIDQHLEM
;
A
#
# COMPACT_ATOMS: atom_id res chain seq x y z
N MET A 1 25.98 27.84 40.26
CA MET A 1 26.55 28.26 38.96
C MET A 1 25.58 27.84 37.90
N ALA A 2 24.78 28.75 37.39
CA ALA A 2 23.81 28.53 36.34
C ALA A 2 24.58 28.48 34.99
N LYS A 3 24.55 27.34 34.30
CA LYS A 3 25.00 27.25 32.92
C LYS A 3 23.91 27.96 32.06
N THR A 4 24.25 29.10 31.51
CA THR A 4 23.55 29.81 30.48
C THR A 4 23.35 28.88 29.30
N ALA A 5 22.11 28.46 29.02
CA ALA A 5 21.73 27.87 27.76
C ALA A 5 21.92 28.96 26.69
N ALA A 6 22.89 28.76 25.83
CA ALA A 6 23.05 29.57 24.63
C ALA A 6 21.79 29.38 23.79
N THR A 7 20.96 30.41 23.67
CA THR A 7 19.89 30.48 22.70
C THR A 7 20.50 30.33 21.31
N LYS A 8 20.28 29.18 20.66
CA LYS A 8 20.56 29.03 19.23
C LYS A 8 19.75 30.13 18.54
N LYS A 9 20.43 31.06 17.84
CA LYS A 9 19.77 32.01 16.96
C LYS A 9 18.97 31.18 15.96
N GLU A 10 17.68 31.42 15.88
CA GLU A 10 16.84 30.84 14.83
C GLU A 10 17.40 31.26 13.48
N GLU A 11 17.77 30.30 12.65
CA GLU A 11 18.24 30.53 11.29
C GLU A 11 17.03 31.03 10.45
N SER A 12 17.30 31.93 9.52
CA SER A 12 16.22 32.40 8.63
C SER A 12 15.81 31.27 7.65
N PRO A 13 14.53 31.21 7.23
CA PRO A 13 14.07 30.23 6.26
C PRO A 13 14.92 30.20 4.98
N GLU A 14 15.44 31.37 4.55
CA GLU A 14 16.31 31.49 3.38
C GLU A 14 17.68 30.81 3.56
N ALA A 15 18.24 30.86 4.78
CA ALA A 15 19.47 30.16 5.11
C ALA A 15 19.26 28.64 5.17
N ILE A 16 18.11 28.21 5.75
CA ILE A 16 17.74 26.79 5.87
C ILE A 16 17.57 26.18 4.45
N ARG A 17 16.95 26.88 3.50
CA ARG A 17 16.76 26.41 2.12
C ARG A 17 18.04 26.08 1.36
N LYS A 18 19.19 26.53 1.82
CA LYS A 18 20.50 26.27 1.22
C LYS A 18 21.21 25.04 1.79
N LYS A 19 20.64 24.40 2.82
CA LYS A 19 21.22 23.21 3.45
C LYS A 19 21.06 21.97 2.58
N LEU A 20 22.06 21.12 2.55
CA LEU A 20 22.00 19.79 1.93
C LEU A 20 21.19 18.80 2.79
N VAL A 21 21.21 18.97 4.12
CA VAL A 21 20.48 18.13 5.08
C VAL A 21 19.61 18.99 5.97
N LEU A 22 18.34 18.62 6.11
CA LEU A 22 17.35 19.29 6.94
C LEU A 22 16.83 18.35 8.02
N THR A 23 16.57 18.93 9.21
CA THR A 23 15.83 18.29 10.29
C THR A 23 14.31 18.53 10.12
N GLY A 24 13.48 17.77 10.87
CA GLY A 24 12.04 18.03 10.92
C GLY A 24 11.69 19.49 11.32
N ALA A 25 12.45 20.07 12.26
CA ALA A 25 12.28 21.46 12.68
C ALA A 25 12.62 22.46 11.54
N ASP A 26 13.68 22.19 10.78
CA ASP A 26 14.03 23.02 9.60
C ASP A 26 12.90 23.01 8.57
N ILE A 27 12.31 21.82 8.29
CA ILE A 27 11.23 21.64 7.32
C ILE A 27 9.97 22.42 7.76
N VAL A 28 9.59 22.27 9.02
CA VAL A 28 8.44 22.99 9.59
C VAL A 28 8.66 24.51 9.54
N ALA A 29 9.87 24.99 9.80
CA ALA A 29 10.21 26.42 9.76
C ALA A 29 10.12 27.02 8.35
N ILE A 30 10.35 26.23 7.29
CA ILE A 30 10.17 26.66 5.88
C ILE A 30 8.67 26.69 5.52
N GLY A 31 7.87 25.75 6.06
CA GLY A 31 6.47 25.58 5.73
C GLY A 31 6.23 24.81 4.43
N GLU A 32 5.08 25.05 3.77
CA GLU A 32 4.64 24.26 2.59
C GLU A 32 5.65 24.28 1.43
N GLU A 33 6.40 25.35 1.27
CA GLU A 33 7.44 25.42 0.22
C GLU A 33 8.57 24.40 0.42
N ALA A 34 8.72 23.85 1.62
CA ALA A 34 9.71 22.79 1.90
C ALA A 34 9.45 21.53 1.08
N GLU A 35 8.19 21.22 0.72
CA GLU A 35 7.85 20.04 -0.07
C GLU A 35 8.61 19.98 -1.40
N LEU A 36 8.83 21.13 -2.04
CA LEU A 36 9.61 21.21 -3.28
C LEU A 36 11.10 20.86 -3.06
N LEU A 37 11.61 21.09 -1.85
CA LEU A 37 13.01 20.90 -1.52
C LEU A 37 13.30 19.49 -0.98
N VAL A 38 12.37 18.93 -0.18
CA VAL A 38 12.58 17.67 0.53
C VAL A 38 11.62 16.56 0.10
N GLY A 39 10.67 16.83 -0.78
CA GLY A 39 9.63 15.90 -1.21
C GLY A 39 8.56 15.63 -0.16
N GLY A 40 7.45 15.01 -0.59
CA GLY A 40 6.27 14.83 0.23
C GLY A 40 6.49 13.91 1.42
N LYS A 41 7.24 12.80 1.27
CA LYS A 41 7.51 11.88 2.40
C LYS A 41 8.21 12.58 3.56
N ASN A 42 9.29 13.34 3.29
CA ASN A 42 10.01 14.08 4.32
C ASN A 42 9.13 15.17 4.95
N TYR A 43 8.39 15.90 4.10
CA TYR A 43 7.49 16.96 4.55
C TYR A 43 6.42 16.40 5.49
N ASN A 44 5.74 15.33 5.10
CA ASN A 44 4.71 14.69 5.91
C ASN A 44 5.29 14.08 7.20
N THR A 45 6.48 13.45 7.14
CA THR A 45 7.17 12.94 8.33
C THR A 45 7.47 14.07 9.33
N ALA A 46 7.91 15.24 8.84
CA ALA A 46 8.11 16.40 9.68
C ALA A 46 6.81 16.88 10.36
N LEU A 47 5.71 16.93 9.61
CA LEU A 47 4.41 17.35 10.14
C LEU A 47 3.90 16.38 11.21
N ILE A 48 3.90 15.06 10.95
CA ILE A 48 3.39 14.08 11.92
C ILE A 48 4.22 14.06 13.20
N SER A 49 5.53 14.34 13.13
CA SER A 49 6.39 14.43 14.31
C SER A 49 6.05 15.57 15.26
N GLN A 50 5.26 16.56 14.83
CA GLN A 50 4.79 17.67 15.63
C GLN A 50 3.42 17.44 16.27
N ILE A 51 2.72 16.35 15.92
CA ILE A 51 1.39 16.06 16.43
C ILE A 51 1.50 15.51 17.86
N GLU A 52 0.83 16.14 18.80
CA GLU A 52 0.81 15.69 20.20
C GLU A 52 0.26 14.26 20.30
N GLY A 53 1.00 13.39 20.99
CA GLY A 53 0.66 11.97 21.17
C GLY A 53 1.03 11.07 19.99
N ILE A 54 1.60 11.59 18.91
CA ILE A 54 2.16 10.80 17.81
C ILE A 54 3.67 10.64 18.02
N GLN A 55 4.12 9.39 17.94
CA GLN A 55 5.54 9.08 17.97
C GLN A 55 6.03 8.76 16.55
N ALA A 56 6.95 9.55 16.04
CA ALA A 56 7.63 9.31 14.77
C ALA A 56 9.12 8.94 15.01
N PRO A 57 9.75 8.11 14.15
CA PRO A 57 11.17 7.83 14.22
C PRO A 57 12.02 9.08 13.95
N TYR A 58 13.26 9.09 14.44
CA TYR A 58 14.23 10.12 14.06
C TYR A 58 14.52 10.06 12.57
N PHE A 59 14.60 11.22 11.93
CA PHE A 59 14.91 11.28 10.49
C PHE A 59 15.72 12.51 10.11
N ARG A 60 16.31 12.44 8.92
CA ARG A 60 16.97 13.56 8.22
C ARG A 60 16.56 13.56 6.77
N ALA A 61 16.22 14.73 6.27
CA ALA A 61 15.93 14.93 4.86
C ALA A 61 17.20 15.39 4.15
N ILE A 62 17.69 14.61 3.19
CA ILE A 62 18.74 15.01 2.26
C ILE A 62 18.02 15.72 1.13
N SER A 63 18.23 17.03 1.00
CA SER A 63 17.48 17.90 0.08
C SER A 63 17.80 17.60 -1.40
N SER A 64 16.90 18.00 -2.27
CA SER A 64 17.09 17.88 -3.72
C SER A 64 18.32 18.65 -4.24
N LEU A 65 18.84 19.61 -3.47
CA LEU A 65 20.09 20.29 -3.80
C LEU A 65 21.27 19.34 -3.86
N ALA A 66 21.34 18.34 -2.95
CA ALA A 66 22.37 17.32 -2.98
C ALA A 66 22.31 16.49 -4.26
N PHE A 67 21.13 16.07 -4.68
CA PHE A 67 20.92 15.36 -5.95
C PHE A 67 21.34 16.19 -7.16
N HIS A 68 20.95 17.47 -7.20
CA HIS A 68 21.35 18.37 -8.28
C HIS A 68 22.86 18.57 -8.34
N ARG A 69 23.56 18.63 -7.18
CA ARG A 69 25.03 18.67 -7.15
C ARG A 69 25.65 17.42 -7.75
N VAL A 70 25.12 16.22 -7.45
CA VAL A 70 25.61 15.00 -8.10
C VAL A 70 25.52 15.11 -9.61
N LEU A 71 24.40 15.60 -10.16
CA LEU A 71 24.22 15.72 -11.61
C LEU A 71 25.07 16.83 -12.25
N ASP A 72 25.29 17.95 -11.56
CA ASP A 72 25.88 19.15 -12.14
C ASP A 72 27.40 19.24 -11.95
N GLU A 73 27.92 18.65 -10.85
CA GLU A 73 29.34 18.75 -10.51
C GLU A 73 30.13 17.51 -10.94
N THR A 74 29.47 16.36 -11.18
CA THR A 74 30.17 15.16 -11.65
C THR A 74 30.23 15.06 -13.17
N LYS A 75 31.17 14.24 -13.66
CA LYS A 75 31.42 14.07 -15.09
C LYS A 75 31.57 12.59 -15.43
N VAL A 76 31.11 12.20 -16.62
CA VAL A 76 31.21 10.84 -17.16
C VAL A 76 31.92 10.81 -18.52
N THR A 77 32.56 9.71 -18.82
CA THR A 77 33.06 9.41 -20.17
C THR A 77 31.96 8.71 -20.97
N GLY A 78 31.10 9.47 -21.63
CA GLY A 78 29.89 8.98 -22.31
C GLY A 78 30.15 7.85 -23.31
N ARG A 79 31.33 7.81 -23.97
CA ARG A 79 31.74 6.72 -24.86
C ARG A 79 31.88 5.39 -24.12
N ILE A 80 32.49 5.42 -22.94
CA ILE A 80 32.70 4.21 -22.11
C ILE A 80 31.34 3.71 -21.60
N VAL A 81 30.48 4.63 -21.09
CA VAL A 81 29.14 4.28 -20.65
C VAL A 81 28.37 3.53 -21.76
N ARG A 82 28.29 4.12 -22.96
CA ARG A 82 27.60 3.49 -24.10
C ARG A 82 28.22 2.13 -24.46
N ALA A 83 29.54 2.05 -24.58
CA ALA A 83 30.22 0.83 -24.98
C ALA A 83 30.00 -0.33 -23.99
N VAL A 84 30.08 -0.07 -22.70
CA VAL A 84 29.85 -1.08 -21.64
C VAL A 84 28.39 -1.50 -21.61
N VAL A 85 27.46 -0.55 -21.59
CA VAL A 85 26.02 -0.85 -21.55
C VAL A 85 25.59 -1.60 -22.82
N ASP A 86 25.95 -1.15 -24.01
CA ASP A 86 25.54 -1.80 -25.25
C ASP A 86 26.06 -3.25 -25.33
N ARG A 87 27.29 -3.48 -24.86
CA ARG A 87 27.87 -4.83 -24.83
C ARG A 87 27.17 -5.75 -23.85
N GLU A 88 26.97 -5.32 -22.62
CA GLU A 88 26.45 -6.19 -21.56
C GLU A 88 24.92 -6.34 -21.68
N TYR A 89 24.18 -5.28 -22.05
CA TYR A 89 22.74 -5.33 -22.28
C TYR A 89 22.39 -6.29 -23.43
N GLY A 90 23.20 -6.29 -24.51
CA GLY A 90 23.03 -7.20 -25.65
C GLY A 90 23.34 -8.67 -25.36
N ARG A 91 23.93 -8.99 -24.22
CA ARG A 91 24.22 -10.35 -23.79
C ARG A 91 23.08 -10.98 -22.98
N ILE A 92 22.13 -10.16 -22.52
CA ILE A 92 21.02 -10.62 -21.70
C ILE A 92 19.90 -11.13 -22.59
N ASP A 93 19.44 -12.35 -22.34
CA ASP A 93 18.17 -12.85 -22.86
C ASP A 93 17.04 -12.36 -21.94
N TRP A 94 16.41 -11.25 -22.31
CA TRP A 94 15.32 -10.65 -21.54
C TRP A 94 14.04 -11.51 -21.47
N ASN A 95 14.00 -12.64 -22.18
CA ASN A 95 12.92 -13.62 -22.09
C ASN A 95 13.29 -14.83 -21.20
N ASP A 96 14.49 -14.84 -20.62
CA ASP A 96 14.93 -15.92 -19.76
C ASP A 96 14.04 -16.00 -18.50
N PRO A 97 13.40 -17.16 -18.24
CA PRO A 97 12.56 -17.34 -17.06
C PRO A 97 13.30 -17.15 -15.72
N GLU A 98 14.60 -17.44 -15.64
CA GLU A 98 15.38 -17.29 -14.42
C GLU A 98 15.58 -15.80 -14.10
N ILE A 99 15.83 -14.97 -15.12
CA ILE A 99 15.93 -13.52 -14.98
C ILE A 99 14.59 -12.94 -14.55
N ASN A 100 13.50 -13.42 -15.13
CA ASN A 100 12.15 -12.96 -14.84
C ASN A 100 11.67 -13.35 -13.42
N GLN A 101 12.32 -14.30 -12.75
CA GLN A 101 12.01 -14.71 -11.38
C GLN A 101 12.83 -13.95 -10.31
N ASP A 102 13.89 -13.24 -10.68
CA ASP A 102 14.69 -12.41 -9.75
C ASP A 102 14.18 -10.95 -9.80
N PRO A 103 13.37 -10.51 -8.82
CA PRO A 103 12.84 -9.14 -8.79
C PRO A 103 13.95 -8.09 -8.68
N ASP A 104 15.12 -8.46 -8.16
CA ASP A 104 16.25 -7.55 -7.98
C ASP A 104 17.25 -7.61 -9.14
N PHE A 105 17.00 -8.43 -10.16
CA PHE A 105 17.95 -8.64 -11.26
C PHE A 105 18.39 -7.32 -11.89
N LEU A 106 17.43 -6.47 -12.24
CA LEU A 106 17.73 -5.22 -12.93
C LEU A 106 18.58 -4.28 -12.06
N GLN A 107 18.29 -4.18 -10.78
CA GLN A 107 19.09 -3.38 -9.84
C GLN A 107 20.52 -3.93 -9.70
N LYS A 108 20.67 -5.25 -9.53
CA LYS A 108 21.98 -5.93 -9.45
C LYS A 108 22.77 -5.68 -10.73
N PHE A 109 22.12 -5.83 -11.89
CA PHE A 109 22.73 -5.61 -13.20
C PHE A 109 23.23 -4.16 -13.36
N VAL A 110 22.39 -3.18 -13.06
CA VAL A 110 22.76 -1.76 -13.14
C VAL A 110 23.95 -1.43 -12.22
N ARG A 111 23.97 -1.95 -10.98
CA ARG A 111 25.08 -1.74 -10.04
C ARG A 111 26.38 -2.34 -10.57
N GLN A 112 26.32 -3.54 -11.15
CA GLN A 112 27.46 -4.17 -11.79
C GLN A 112 28.00 -3.34 -12.96
N LEU A 113 27.11 -2.81 -13.82
CA LEU A 113 27.48 -1.94 -14.92
C LEU A 113 28.13 -0.66 -14.46
N GLY A 114 27.60 0.00 -13.44
CA GLY A 114 28.17 1.20 -12.84
C GLY A 114 29.63 0.97 -12.42
N LYS A 115 29.90 -0.13 -11.70
CA LYS A 115 31.24 -0.51 -11.32
C LYS A 115 32.15 -0.77 -12.52
N GLN A 116 31.70 -1.52 -13.53
CA GLN A 116 32.49 -1.80 -14.74
C GLN A 116 32.82 -0.52 -15.50
N ILE A 117 31.90 0.45 -15.57
CA ILE A 117 32.12 1.73 -16.22
C ILE A 117 33.16 2.55 -15.45
N HIS A 118 33.04 2.61 -14.11
CA HIS A 118 33.98 3.29 -13.23
C HIS A 118 35.40 2.73 -13.42
N ASP A 119 35.56 1.41 -13.32
CA ASP A 119 36.85 0.72 -13.47
C ASP A 119 37.45 0.96 -14.87
N ALA A 120 36.63 0.91 -15.92
CA ALA A 120 37.06 1.15 -17.30
C ALA A 120 37.50 2.62 -17.53
N ALA A 121 36.77 3.58 -16.95
CA ALA A 121 37.13 4.99 -17.03
C ALA A 121 38.45 5.28 -16.30
N ALA A 122 38.68 4.69 -15.15
CA ALA A 122 39.93 4.80 -14.41
C ALA A 122 41.13 4.20 -15.17
N ALA A 123 40.91 3.10 -15.90
CA ALA A 123 41.96 2.42 -16.66
C ALA A 123 42.37 3.16 -17.95
N GLU A 124 41.44 3.81 -18.65
CA GLU A 124 41.72 4.47 -19.92
C GLU A 124 42.41 5.85 -19.79
N GLY A 125 42.26 6.53 -18.63
CA GLY A 125 42.83 7.87 -18.40
C GLY A 125 42.24 8.92 -19.38
N ASP A 126 41.05 8.68 -19.91
CA ASP A 126 40.42 9.48 -20.95
C ASP A 126 40.05 10.90 -20.44
N GLN A 127 40.35 11.93 -21.22
CA GLN A 127 40.06 13.34 -20.89
C GLN A 127 38.75 13.86 -21.49
N SER A 128 37.98 13.02 -22.22
CA SER A 128 36.71 13.43 -22.83
C SER A 128 35.53 13.31 -21.85
N HIS A 129 35.50 14.18 -20.84
CA HIS A 129 34.46 14.19 -19.83
C HIS A 129 33.30 15.10 -20.21
N THR A 130 32.08 14.56 -20.14
CA THR A 130 30.82 15.31 -20.24
C THR A 130 30.18 15.42 -18.85
N LYS A 131 29.61 16.60 -18.53
CA LYS A 131 28.80 16.70 -17.28
C LYS A 131 27.71 15.62 -17.27
N LEU A 132 27.52 14.99 -16.12
CA LEU A 132 26.56 13.90 -15.96
C LEU A 132 25.14 14.32 -16.39
N ARG A 133 24.66 15.49 -15.98
CA ARG A 133 23.37 16.05 -16.42
C ARG A 133 23.28 16.17 -17.94
N THR A 134 24.31 16.69 -18.59
CA THR A 134 24.33 16.85 -20.07
C THR A 134 24.27 15.46 -20.74
N PHE A 135 24.98 14.47 -20.22
CA PHE A 135 24.94 13.11 -20.76
C PHE A 135 23.55 12.51 -20.61
N ILE A 136 22.94 12.62 -19.41
CA ILE A 136 21.58 12.13 -19.14
C ILE A 136 20.59 12.75 -20.13
N ASN A 137 20.61 14.08 -20.28
CA ASN A 137 19.70 14.80 -21.20
C ASN A 137 19.84 14.27 -22.64
N THR A 138 21.07 13.95 -23.08
CA THR A 138 21.29 13.36 -24.42
C THR A 138 20.67 11.95 -24.56
N ILE A 139 20.64 11.15 -23.46
CA ILE A 139 20.05 9.81 -23.49
C ILE A 139 18.53 9.87 -23.48
N VAL A 140 17.94 10.84 -22.76
CA VAL A 140 16.49 10.96 -22.59
C VAL A 140 15.83 11.88 -23.61
N GLU A 141 16.61 12.51 -24.49
CA GLU A 141 16.09 13.37 -25.57
C GLU A 141 15.05 12.63 -26.42
N GLY A 142 13.90 13.27 -26.66
CA GLY A 142 12.79 12.70 -27.43
C GLY A 142 12.01 11.58 -26.72
N PHE A 143 12.37 11.23 -25.50
CA PHE A 143 11.78 10.14 -24.71
C PHE A 143 10.25 10.24 -24.59
N ALA A 144 9.71 11.42 -24.32
CA ALA A 144 8.30 11.60 -24.00
C ALA A 144 7.35 11.35 -25.19
N THR A 145 7.84 11.57 -26.42
CA THR A 145 7.04 11.52 -27.67
C THR A 145 7.48 10.42 -28.63
N SER A 146 8.53 9.67 -28.28
CA SER A 146 9.04 8.59 -29.13
C SER A 146 8.10 7.39 -29.12
N PRO A 147 7.82 6.75 -30.27
CA PRO A 147 7.06 5.51 -30.35
C PRO A 147 7.85 4.29 -29.88
N GLU A 148 8.94 4.48 -29.17
CA GLU A 148 9.82 3.40 -28.69
C GLU A 148 9.08 2.42 -27.79
N GLY A 149 9.35 1.13 -28.01
CA GLY A 149 8.85 0.04 -27.15
C GLY A 149 9.54 0.01 -25.78
N ILE A 150 8.97 -0.80 -24.88
CA ILE A 150 9.44 -0.94 -23.49
C ILE A 150 10.93 -1.35 -23.39
N ASP A 151 11.46 -2.15 -24.34
CA ASP A 151 12.86 -2.57 -24.31
C ASP A 151 13.84 -1.44 -24.55
N GLN A 152 13.51 -0.52 -25.45
CA GLN A 152 14.35 0.66 -25.69
C GLN A 152 14.31 1.60 -24.48
N LEU A 153 13.15 1.71 -23.86
CA LEU A 153 12.98 2.48 -22.64
C LEU A 153 13.80 1.90 -21.49
N ARG A 154 13.75 0.56 -21.32
CA ARG A 154 14.56 -0.17 -20.34
C ARG A 154 16.05 0.07 -20.58
N LYS A 155 16.50 0.00 -21.82
CA LYS A 155 17.91 0.25 -22.17
C LYS A 155 18.35 1.70 -21.83
N ARG A 156 17.51 2.70 -22.12
CA ARG A 156 17.78 4.10 -21.73
C ARG A 156 17.87 4.24 -20.20
N SER A 157 16.93 3.65 -19.48
CA SER A 157 16.91 3.62 -18.01
C SER A 157 18.21 3.01 -17.45
N VAL A 158 18.59 1.83 -17.92
CA VAL A 158 19.84 1.16 -17.53
C VAL A 158 21.05 2.04 -17.80
N MET A 159 21.10 2.71 -18.95
CA MET A 159 22.23 3.56 -19.33
C MET A 159 22.36 4.79 -18.41
N VAL A 160 21.25 5.45 -18.08
CA VAL A 160 21.26 6.59 -17.17
C VAL A 160 21.66 6.16 -15.75
N GLN A 161 21.04 5.11 -15.23
CA GLN A 161 21.34 4.62 -13.89
C GLN A 161 22.82 4.16 -13.75
N ALA A 162 23.33 3.42 -14.73
CA ALA A 162 24.72 2.98 -14.74
C ALA A 162 25.70 4.15 -14.84
N ALA A 163 25.36 5.21 -15.58
CA ALA A 163 26.16 6.43 -15.64
C ALA A 163 26.20 7.14 -14.28
N ILE A 164 25.06 7.26 -13.58
CA ILE A 164 25.02 7.83 -12.22
C ILE A 164 25.90 7.01 -11.27
N LEU A 165 25.77 5.70 -11.28
CA LEU A 165 26.52 4.81 -10.37
C LEU A 165 28.00 4.66 -10.71
N SER A 166 28.44 5.20 -11.85
CA SER A 166 29.86 5.15 -12.28
C SER A 166 30.69 6.33 -11.80
N VAL A 167 30.08 7.35 -11.19
CA VAL A 167 30.76 8.56 -10.71
C VAL A 167 30.88 8.55 -9.19
N ASP A 168 31.94 9.17 -8.65
CA ASP A 168 32.02 9.43 -7.23
C ASP A 168 31.11 10.59 -6.84
N LEU A 169 30.53 10.53 -5.64
CA LEU A 169 29.74 11.64 -5.10
C LEU A 169 30.64 12.87 -4.84
N PRO A 170 30.15 14.10 -5.04
CA PRO A 170 30.83 15.29 -4.57
C PRO A 170 31.15 15.19 -3.07
N GLN A 171 32.34 15.65 -2.66
CA GLN A 171 32.82 15.49 -1.29
C GLN A 171 31.86 16.06 -0.24
N ASP A 172 31.30 17.24 -0.50
CA ASP A 172 30.36 17.88 0.41
C ASP A 172 29.02 17.14 0.52
N VAL A 173 28.59 16.44 -0.54
CA VAL A 173 27.40 15.57 -0.53
C VAL A 173 27.70 14.29 0.29
N ASP A 174 28.86 13.64 0.06
CA ASP A 174 29.27 12.46 0.82
C ASP A 174 29.35 12.78 2.32
N GLU A 175 30.02 13.89 2.69
CA GLU A 175 30.14 14.35 4.08
C GLU A 175 28.77 14.67 4.70
N ALA A 176 27.86 15.30 3.94
CA ALA A 176 26.51 15.62 4.39
C ALA A 176 25.69 14.37 4.68
N VAL A 177 25.74 13.35 3.80
CA VAL A 177 25.03 12.08 3.97
C VAL A 177 25.56 11.32 5.18
N ARG A 178 26.90 11.24 5.36
CA ARG A 178 27.52 10.63 6.56
C ARG A 178 27.12 11.38 7.84
N GLY A 179 27.15 12.71 7.79
CA GLY A 179 26.77 13.55 8.92
C GLY A 179 25.30 13.37 9.32
N ALA A 180 24.40 13.22 8.34
CA ALA A 180 22.99 12.92 8.57
C ALA A 180 22.82 11.60 9.34
N TYR A 181 23.50 10.53 8.92
CA TYR A 181 23.48 9.24 9.60
C TYR A 181 23.99 9.34 11.04
N LEU A 182 25.18 9.93 11.24
CA LEU A 182 25.76 10.07 12.56
C LEU A 182 24.88 10.91 13.50
N SER A 183 24.17 11.89 12.98
CA SER A 183 23.26 12.69 13.81
C SER A 183 22.02 11.89 14.26
N ILE A 184 21.52 10.95 13.46
CA ILE A 184 20.45 10.02 13.87
C ILE A 184 20.97 9.06 14.95
N CYS A 185 22.18 8.52 14.75
CA CYS A 185 22.84 7.66 15.73
C CYS A 185 22.98 8.36 17.10
N ASN A 186 23.43 9.62 17.11
CA ASN A 186 23.58 10.41 18.33
C ASN A 186 22.23 10.65 19.02
N GLU A 187 21.15 10.91 18.28
CA GLU A 187 19.80 11.10 18.85
C GLU A 187 19.24 9.79 19.41
N ASN A 188 19.50 8.67 18.74
CA ASN A 188 19.07 7.35 19.21
C ASN A 188 19.95 6.80 20.36
N GLY A 189 21.16 7.32 20.52
CA GLY A 189 22.13 6.84 21.51
C GLY A 189 22.79 5.50 21.14
N ASP A 190 22.79 5.15 19.85
CA ASP A 190 23.39 3.92 19.30
C ASP A 190 24.17 4.25 18.02
N ASP A 191 25.50 4.06 18.05
CA ASP A 191 26.42 4.38 16.95
C ASP A 191 26.16 3.54 15.69
N MET A 192 25.42 2.44 15.81
CA MET A 192 25.08 1.51 14.71
C MET A 192 23.57 1.44 14.45
N THR A 193 22.87 2.55 14.66
CA THR A 193 21.43 2.63 14.41
C THR A 193 21.08 2.22 12.98
N PRO A 194 20.22 1.20 12.79
CA PRO A 194 19.72 0.87 11.45
C PRO A 194 18.84 2.00 10.92
N VAL A 195 19.01 2.35 9.64
CA VAL A 195 18.19 3.36 8.98
C VAL A 195 17.59 2.83 7.68
N ALA A 196 16.41 3.35 7.34
CA ALA A 196 15.85 3.26 6.01
C ALA A 196 16.32 4.49 5.20
N VAL A 197 16.83 4.24 4.00
CA VAL A 197 17.16 5.27 3.01
C VAL A 197 16.07 5.18 1.94
N ARG A 198 15.22 6.21 1.86
CA ARG A 198 13.98 6.20 1.08
C ARG A 198 13.93 7.42 0.18
N SER A 199 13.62 7.22 -1.07
CA SER A 199 13.31 8.33 -1.99
C SER A 199 12.15 9.19 -1.48
N SER A 200 12.21 10.47 -1.75
CA SER A 200 11.16 11.45 -1.47
C SER A 200 11.17 12.50 -2.59
N ALA A 201 10.49 12.18 -3.68
CA ALA A 201 10.45 13.08 -4.83
C ALA A 201 9.47 14.25 -4.59
N ALA A 202 9.71 15.38 -5.26
CA ALA A 202 8.78 16.48 -5.29
C ALA A 202 7.46 16.00 -5.94
N GLY A 203 6.33 16.20 -5.27
CA GLY A 203 5.02 15.74 -5.71
C GLY A 203 4.69 14.28 -5.34
N GLU A 204 5.65 13.49 -4.84
CA GLU A 204 5.37 12.19 -4.22
C GLU A 204 4.67 12.40 -2.86
N ASP A 205 3.62 11.61 -2.58
CA ASP A 205 2.80 11.75 -1.37
C ASP A 205 2.15 13.15 -1.19
N SER A 206 1.94 13.87 -2.30
CA SER A 206 1.29 15.18 -2.29
C SER A 206 -0.24 15.04 -2.25
N ARG A 207 -0.93 16.16 -1.93
CA ARG A 207 -2.40 16.21 -1.91
C ARG A 207 -3.08 15.84 -3.23
N LYS A 208 -2.38 15.96 -4.36
CA LYS A 208 -2.97 15.82 -5.71
C LYS A 208 -2.52 14.56 -6.44
N LYS A 209 -1.45 13.89 -5.99
CA LYS A 209 -0.85 12.78 -6.73
C LYS A 209 -0.21 11.78 -5.77
N ALA A 210 -0.56 10.53 -5.92
CA ALA A 210 0.11 9.42 -5.22
C ALA A 210 1.09 8.76 -6.19
N PHE A 211 2.39 8.87 -5.91
CA PHE A 211 3.46 8.23 -6.68
C PHE A 211 4.03 7.05 -5.90
N ALA A 212 3.16 6.21 -5.34
CA ALA A 212 3.59 5.10 -4.52
C ALA A 212 4.51 4.13 -5.28
N GLY A 213 5.72 3.91 -4.75
CA GLY A 213 6.62 2.85 -5.23
C GLY A 213 7.35 3.11 -6.55
N LEU A 214 7.41 4.35 -7.05
CA LEU A 214 8.16 4.66 -8.28
C LEU A 214 9.66 4.55 -8.13
N GLN A 215 10.18 4.73 -6.93
CA GLN A 215 11.61 4.73 -6.63
C GLN A 215 11.92 3.71 -5.54
N ASP A 216 13.19 3.41 -5.36
CA ASP A 216 13.62 2.33 -4.48
C ASP A 216 13.69 2.78 -3.01
N THR A 217 13.66 1.81 -2.11
CA THR A 217 13.85 1.99 -0.66
C THR A 217 14.86 0.96 -0.17
N TYR A 218 15.86 1.40 0.57
CA TYR A 218 16.90 0.54 1.12
C TYR A 218 16.76 0.46 2.64
N LEU A 219 16.37 -0.71 3.12
CA LEU A 219 16.11 -0.97 4.53
C LEU A 219 17.32 -1.53 5.24
N ASN A 220 17.38 -1.32 6.57
CA ASN A 220 18.42 -1.87 7.45
C ASN A 220 19.84 -1.50 7.00
N MET A 221 20.03 -0.25 6.57
CA MET A 221 21.34 0.29 6.25
C MET A 221 22.05 0.68 7.55
N VAL A 222 23.21 0.07 7.82
CA VAL A 222 23.99 0.27 9.03
C VAL A 222 25.42 0.71 8.70
N GLY A 223 25.82 1.82 9.25
CA GLY A 223 27.14 2.42 9.07
C GLY A 223 27.24 3.44 7.94
N PRO A 224 28.12 4.46 8.09
CA PRO A 224 28.17 5.61 7.17
C PRO A 224 28.45 5.25 5.71
N ALA A 225 29.29 4.21 5.47
CA ALA A 225 29.64 3.79 4.11
C ALA A 225 28.43 3.20 3.36
N LYS A 226 27.68 2.28 4.01
CA LYS A 226 26.49 1.67 3.41
C LYS A 226 25.37 2.69 3.16
N VAL A 227 25.24 3.68 4.03
CA VAL A 227 24.23 4.73 3.88
C VAL A 227 24.56 5.64 2.70
N VAL A 228 25.84 5.97 2.49
CA VAL A 228 26.30 6.72 1.31
C VAL A 228 26.04 5.92 0.03
N GLU A 229 26.33 4.61 0.05
CA GLU A 229 26.06 3.73 -1.08
C GLU A 229 24.56 3.65 -1.39
N ALA A 230 23.70 3.51 -0.37
CA ALA A 230 22.25 3.52 -0.53
C ALA A 230 21.72 4.85 -1.08
N TYR A 231 22.25 5.99 -0.61
CA TYR A 231 21.93 7.30 -1.18
C TYR A 231 22.28 7.39 -2.66
N HIS A 232 23.45 6.86 -3.06
CA HIS A 232 23.86 6.85 -4.45
C HIS A 232 22.95 5.98 -5.32
N TRP A 233 22.53 4.80 -4.80
CA TRP A 233 21.52 3.96 -5.46
C TRP A 233 20.17 4.66 -5.60
N ASP A 234 19.76 5.41 -4.57
CA ASP A 234 18.53 6.22 -4.61
C ASP A 234 18.59 7.28 -5.71
N CYS A 235 19.74 7.96 -5.87
CA CYS A 235 19.96 8.91 -6.97
C CYS A 235 19.77 8.25 -8.35
N ALA A 236 20.23 7.01 -8.52
CA ALA A 236 20.05 6.27 -9.76
C ALA A 236 18.59 5.84 -9.95
N SER A 237 17.89 5.47 -8.87
CA SER A 237 16.49 5.03 -8.91
C SER A 237 15.52 6.08 -9.44
N ALA A 238 15.88 7.36 -9.36
CA ALA A 238 15.11 8.45 -9.95
C ALA A 238 14.87 8.28 -11.47
N TYR A 239 15.73 7.49 -12.13
CA TYR A 239 15.67 7.17 -13.56
C TYR A 239 15.41 5.68 -13.82
N ASN A 240 14.88 4.94 -12.86
CA ASN A 240 14.50 3.55 -13.07
C ASN A 240 13.35 3.44 -14.10
N LEU A 241 13.14 2.24 -14.63
CA LEU A 241 12.16 2.01 -15.68
C LEU A 241 10.74 2.45 -15.27
N ARG A 242 10.35 2.21 -14.02
CA ARG A 242 9.06 2.63 -13.45
C ARG A 242 8.86 4.13 -13.53
N SER A 243 9.83 4.88 -12.99
CA SER A 243 9.81 6.34 -12.95
C SER A 243 9.77 6.95 -14.36
N MET A 244 10.57 6.38 -15.27
CA MET A 244 10.60 6.81 -16.66
C MET A 244 9.27 6.52 -17.38
N THR A 245 8.73 5.32 -17.24
CA THR A 245 7.46 4.92 -17.87
C THR A 245 6.31 5.81 -17.37
N TYR A 246 6.22 5.99 -16.05
CA TYR A 246 5.18 6.81 -15.45
C TYR A 246 5.17 8.25 -15.96
N ARG A 247 6.34 8.89 -16.03
CA ARG A 247 6.49 10.26 -16.57
C ARG A 247 6.05 10.34 -18.02
N ARG A 248 6.45 9.36 -18.84
CA ARG A 248 6.04 9.28 -20.25
C ARG A 248 4.54 9.17 -20.40
N GLU A 249 3.91 8.26 -19.65
CA GLU A 249 2.47 8.07 -19.72
C GLU A 249 1.70 9.30 -19.25
N ALA A 250 2.14 9.98 -18.19
CA ALA A 250 1.54 11.21 -17.73
C ALA A 250 1.56 12.32 -18.83
N ILE A 251 2.64 12.40 -19.62
CA ILE A 251 2.73 13.32 -20.75
C ILE A 251 1.79 12.89 -21.88
N LEU A 252 1.77 11.61 -22.24
CA LEU A 252 0.92 11.09 -23.33
C LEU A 252 -0.57 11.23 -23.00
N ASP A 253 -0.99 10.93 -21.77
CA ASP A 253 -2.36 11.12 -21.31
C ASP A 253 -2.78 12.60 -21.34
N ALA A 254 -1.87 13.51 -20.98
CA ALA A 254 -2.13 14.94 -21.05
C ALA A 254 -2.24 15.44 -22.51
N ILE A 255 -1.43 14.91 -23.42
CA ILE A 255 -1.54 15.20 -24.86
C ILE A 255 -2.89 14.75 -25.40
N ALA A 256 -3.32 13.51 -25.09
CA ALA A 256 -4.61 13.00 -25.51
C ALA A 256 -5.78 13.85 -24.99
N ARG A 257 -5.72 14.25 -23.70
CA ARG A 257 -6.74 15.16 -23.12
C ARG A 257 -6.73 16.56 -23.77
N ALA A 258 -5.56 17.08 -24.10
CA ALA A 258 -5.46 18.36 -24.81
C ALA A 258 -6.10 18.30 -26.21
N GLU A 259 -5.94 17.18 -26.92
CA GLU A 259 -6.59 16.92 -28.19
C GLU A 259 -8.12 16.81 -28.06
N GLU A 260 -8.60 16.10 -27.03
CA GLU A 260 -10.05 15.95 -26.76
C GLU A 260 -10.72 17.27 -26.35
N THR A 261 -10.07 18.08 -25.54
CA THR A 261 -10.61 19.33 -25.00
C THR A 261 -10.34 20.55 -25.83
N GLY A 262 -9.37 20.49 -26.74
CA GLY A 262 -8.85 21.63 -27.50
C GLY A 262 -8.01 22.60 -26.67
N ASP A 263 -7.60 22.22 -25.45
CA ASP A 263 -6.77 23.04 -24.54
C ASP A 263 -5.30 22.57 -24.56
N GLU A 264 -4.51 23.23 -25.41
CA GLU A 264 -3.07 22.95 -25.54
C GLU A 264 -2.27 23.19 -24.24
N ALA A 265 -2.77 24.03 -23.33
CA ALA A 265 -2.08 24.33 -22.07
C ALA A 265 -1.90 23.07 -21.21
N ILE A 266 -2.84 22.12 -21.27
CA ILE A 266 -2.77 20.83 -20.57
C ILE A 266 -1.49 20.08 -20.99
N ALA A 267 -1.25 19.93 -22.28
CA ALA A 267 -0.09 19.22 -22.79
C ALA A 267 1.24 19.98 -22.52
N ILE A 268 1.23 21.30 -22.62
CA ILE A 268 2.42 22.15 -22.35
C ILE A 268 2.82 22.03 -20.87
N ASN A 269 1.86 22.16 -19.95
CA ASN A 269 2.11 22.07 -18.52
C ASN A 269 2.62 20.69 -18.14
N ALA A 270 2.01 19.63 -18.67
CA ALA A 270 2.44 18.26 -18.41
C ALA A 270 3.86 18.00 -18.93
N LYS A 271 4.20 18.47 -20.13
CA LYS A 271 5.56 18.36 -20.68
C LYS A 271 6.59 19.07 -19.79
N GLN A 272 6.25 20.20 -19.19
CA GLN A 272 7.15 20.90 -18.27
C GLN A 272 7.27 20.19 -16.93
N GLU A 273 6.15 19.76 -16.37
CA GLU A 273 6.08 19.12 -15.06
C GLU A 273 6.75 17.73 -15.05
N TRP A 274 6.49 16.93 -16.10
CA TRP A 274 6.94 15.55 -16.21
C TRP A 274 8.21 15.37 -17.03
N ALA A 275 8.82 16.45 -17.52
CA ALA A 275 10.10 16.37 -18.21
C ALA A 275 11.12 15.62 -17.36
N ILE A 276 11.74 14.60 -17.95
CA ILE A 276 12.70 13.77 -17.22
C ILE A 276 13.99 14.56 -16.91
N GLU A 277 14.27 15.56 -17.69
CA GLU A 277 15.36 16.52 -17.50
C GLU A 277 15.19 17.34 -16.20
N ASN A 278 13.94 17.51 -15.76
CA ASN A 278 13.55 18.23 -14.55
C ASN A 278 13.42 17.28 -13.34
N THR A 279 13.93 16.05 -13.45
CA THR A 279 13.91 15.11 -12.33
C THR A 279 14.61 15.71 -11.12
N SER A 280 13.92 15.73 -10.00
CA SER A 280 14.41 16.20 -8.71
C SER A 280 14.11 15.14 -7.66
N LEU A 281 15.11 14.81 -6.87
CA LEU A 281 15.02 13.79 -5.83
C LEU A 281 15.56 14.35 -4.52
N SER A 282 14.84 14.15 -3.45
CA SER A 282 15.35 14.21 -2.09
C SER A 282 15.28 12.82 -1.47
N VAL A 283 16.00 12.60 -0.39
CA VAL A 283 16.08 11.31 0.27
C VAL A 283 15.71 11.45 1.74
N CYS A 284 14.84 10.58 2.23
CA CYS A 284 14.50 10.44 3.63
C CYS A 284 15.39 9.37 4.25
N MET A 285 16.28 9.78 5.14
CA MET A 285 17.04 8.87 6.01
C MET A 285 16.32 8.80 7.36
N MET A 286 15.76 7.66 7.68
CA MET A 286 14.90 7.47 8.85
C MET A 286 15.40 6.31 9.71
N GLN A 287 15.44 6.52 11.03
CA GLN A 287 15.69 5.44 11.99
C GLN A 287 14.70 4.30 11.75
N MET A 288 15.20 3.09 11.66
CA MET A 288 14.35 1.91 11.62
C MET A 288 14.01 1.42 13.01
N ILE A 289 12.71 1.20 13.21
CA ILE A 289 12.19 0.55 14.41
C ILE A 289 12.16 -0.95 14.16
N ASN A 290 12.55 -1.75 15.16
CA ASN A 290 12.42 -3.20 15.08
C ASN A 290 11.01 -3.62 15.55
N PRO A 291 10.07 -3.84 14.64
CA PRO A 291 8.67 -4.05 14.99
C PRO A 291 8.37 -5.51 15.27
N VAL A 292 7.44 -5.74 16.20
CA VAL A 292 6.75 -7.02 16.34
C VAL A 292 5.57 -7.09 15.38
N ILE A 293 4.88 -5.95 15.21
CA ILE A 293 3.68 -5.80 14.40
C ILE A 293 3.81 -4.52 13.57
N SER A 294 3.37 -4.58 12.33
CA SER A 294 3.26 -3.40 11.46
C SER A 294 2.00 -3.45 10.63
N GLY A 295 1.64 -2.32 10.06
CA GLY A 295 0.50 -2.25 9.18
C GLY A 295 0.32 -0.88 8.54
N THR A 296 -0.75 -0.80 7.78
CA THR A 296 -1.25 0.44 7.18
C THR A 296 -2.63 0.74 7.73
N ALA A 297 -2.96 2.02 7.85
CA ALA A 297 -4.27 2.42 8.33
C ALA A 297 -4.77 3.68 7.62
N PHE A 298 -6.04 3.62 7.19
CA PHE A 298 -6.72 4.75 6.56
C PHE A 298 -7.72 5.38 7.52
N SER A 299 -7.81 6.72 7.52
CA SER A 299 -8.82 7.44 8.31
C SER A 299 -10.23 7.36 7.69
N ALA A 300 -10.47 6.36 6.84
CA ALA A 300 -11.73 6.06 6.19
C ALA A 300 -11.72 4.64 5.62
N ASP A 301 -12.88 4.12 5.20
CA ASP A 301 -12.92 2.93 4.35
C ASP A 301 -12.75 3.33 2.88
N THR A 302 -11.65 2.90 2.29
CA THR A 302 -11.32 3.16 0.88
C THR A 302 -11.89 2.10 -0.07
N SER A 303 -12.48 1.01 0.44
CA SER A 303 -12.95 -0.12 -0.36
C SER A 303 -14.38 0.05 -0.91
N THR A 304 -15.18 0.94 -0.33
CA THR A 304 -16.61 1.05 -0.68
C THR A 304 -16.88 1.59 -2.08
N GLY A 305 -15.92 2.16 -2.76
CA GLY A 305 -16.06 2.73 -4.10
C GLY A 305 -17.12 3.84 -4.22
N CYS A 306 -17.70 4.27 -3.12
CA CYS A 306 -18.66 5.36 -3.05
C CYS A 306 -17.92 6.66 -2.79
N ARG A 307 -17.95 7.55 -3.76
CA ARG A 307 -17.48 8.92 -3.59
C ARG A 307 -18.18 9.53 -2.37
N GLY A 308 -17.40 9.98 -1.45
CA GLY A 308 -17.88 10.70 -0.29
C GLY A 308 -18.60 9.86 0.78
N THR A 309 -18.46 8.54 0.87
CA THR A 309 -18.89 7.71 2.01
C THR A 309 -17.81 7.48 3.04
N ALA A 310 -16.67 8.10 2.87
CA ALA A 310 -15.62 8.04 3.84
C ALA A 310 -16.13 8.59 5.18
N ARG A 311 -16.41 7.69 6.13
CA ARG A 311 -16.74 8.09 7.51
C ARG A 311 -15.48 8.61 8.16
N LYS A 312 -15.52 9.85 8.64
CA LYS A 312 -14.42 10.43 9.42
C LYS A 312 -14.23 9.77 10.78
N ASP A 313 -15.20 9.01 11.24
CA ASP A 313 -15.20 8.26 12.49
C ASP A 313 -14.70 6.81 12.32
N LEU A 314 -14.58 6.33 11.09
CA LEU A 314 -14.07 5.01 10.75
C LEU A 314 -12.56 5.06 10.45
N VAL A 315 -11.83 4.11 11.00
CA VAL A 315 -10.45 3.81 10.61
C VAL A 315 -10.39 2.36 10.13
N SER A 316 -9.87 2.13 8.93
CA SER A 316 -9.56 0.79 8.44
C SER A 316 -8.08 0.50 8.64
N ILE A 317 -7.75 -0.69 9.14
CA ILE A 317 -6.38 -1.10 9.48
C ILE A 317 -6.10 -2.44 8.82
N ASP A 318 -5.00 -2.54 8.10
CA ASP A 318 -4.43 -3.80 7.60
C ASP A 318 -3.12 -4.05 8.35
N THR A 319 -2.94 -5.24 8.97
CA THR A 319 -1.82 -5.47 9.86
C THR A 319 -1.29 -6.91 9.80
N SER A 320 0.02 -7.06 10.00
CA SER A 320 0.70 -8.35 10.07
C SER A 320 1.91 -8.28 11.00
N TYR A 321 2.59 -9.40 11.18
CA TYR A 321 3.81 -9.51 11.98
C TYR A 321 5.04 -8.97 11.25
N GLY A 322 6.01 -8.47 12.00
CA GLY A 322 7.29 -8.00 11.50
C GLY A 322 7.22 -6.63 10.80
N LEU A 323 8.08 -6.43 9.82
CA LEU A 323 8.20 -5.18 9.06
C LEU A 323 6.98 -4.94 8.13
N GLY A 324 6.56 -3.69 8.01
CA GLY A 324 5.43 -3.26 7.17
C GLY A 324 5.57 -3.59 5.67
N GLU A 325 6.80 -3.84 5.21
CA GLU A 325 7.09 -4.28 3.84
C GLU A 325 6.25 -5.49 3.41
N ALA A 326 5.94 -6.43 4.34
CA ALA A 326 5.11 -7.59 4.03
C ALA A 326 3.67 -7.21 3.68
N VAL A 327 3.11 -6.20 4.36
CA VAL A 327 1.74 -5.71 4.13
C VAL A 327 1.69 -4.82 2.90
N VAL A 328 2.55 -3.80 2.84
CA VAL A 328 2.60 -2.82 1.74
C VAL A 328 2.97 -3.48 0.42
N GLY A 329 3.94 -4.40 0.44
CA GLY A 329 4.36 -5.17 -0.74
C GLY A 329 3.39 -6.28 -1.16
N GLY A 330 2.28 -6.49 -0.41
CA GLY A 330 1.29 -7.53 -0.71
C GLY A 330 1.84 -8.96 -0.62
N LYS A 331 2.87 -9.17 0.21
CA LYS A 331 3.50 -10.49 0.40
C LYS A 331 2.69 -11.41 1.33
N VAL A 332 1.77 -10.84 2.09
CA VAL A 332 0.86 -11.55 2.99
C VAL A 332 -0.56 -11.03 2.80
N THR A 333 -1.56 -11.83 3.17
CA THR A 333 -2.92 -11.35 3.37
C THR A 333 -3.05 -10.91 4.84
N PRO A 334 -3.12 -9.59 5.13
CA PRO A 334 -3.08 -9.09 6.49
C PRO A 334 -4.39 -9.33 7.23
N ASP A 335 -4.36 -9.23 8.57
CA ASP A 335 -5.58 -9.02 9.34
C ASP A 335 -6.18 -7.67 8.99
N LYS A 336 -7.49 -7.62 8.80
CA LYS A 336 -8.22 -6.41 8.50
C LYS A 336 -9.10 -6.02 9.67
N LEU A 337 -9.00 -4.78 10.12
CA LEU A 337 -9.78 -4.26 11.22
C LEU A 337 -10.49 -2.97 10.79
N TYR A 338 -11.73 -2.83 11.20
CA TYR A 338 -12.50 -1.59 11.08
C TYR A 338 -12.81 -1.07 12.48
N VAL A 339 -12.32 0.10 12.80
CA VAL A 339 -12.49 0.74 14.11
C VAL A 339 -13.42 1.93 13.98
N PHE A 340 -14.59 1.83 14.60
CA PHE A 340 -15.61 2.87 14.59
C PHE A 340 -15.63 3.61 15.91
N GLN A 341 -15.70 4.92 15.89
CA GLN A 341 -15.95 5.72 17.09
C GLN A 341 -17.45 6.03 17.18
N ARG A 342 -18.05 5.69 18.30
CA ARG A 342 -19.45 6.05 18.62
C ARG A 342 -19.54 7.50 19.08
N ASP A 343 -20.76 8.03 19.14
CA ASP A 343 -21.02 9.39 19.57
C ASP A 343 -20.64 9.64 21.06
N ASP A 344 -20.64 8.58 21.88
CA ASP A 344 -20.19 8.61 23.28
C ASP A 344 -18.65 8.51 23.43
N GLY A 345 -17.93 8.39 22.31
CA GLY A 345 -16.48 8.26 22.27
C GLY A 345 -15.95 6.85 22.46
N SER A 346 -16.81 5.84 22.67
CA SER A 346 -16.41 4.43 22.71
C SER A 346 -16.05 3.94 21.31
N GLU A 347 -15.20 2.91 21.25
CA GLU A 347 -14.76 2.30 19.99
C GLU A 347 -15.43 0.93 19.78
N VAL A 348 -15.74 0.63 18.53
CA VAL A 348 -16.20 -0.69 18.09
C VAL A 348 -15.21 -1.21 17.06
N VAL A 349 -14.69 -2.40 17.25
CA VAL A 349 -13.70 -3.02 16.37
C VAL A 349 -14.28 -4.26 15.70
N ILE A 350 -14.42 -4.20 14.36
CA ILE A 350 -14.76 -5.36 13.52
C ILE A 350 -13.46 -5.91 12.98
N ARG A 351 -13.27 -7.25 13.02
CA ARG A 351 -12.03 -7.89 12.61
C ARG A 351 -12.28 -8.97 11.57
N GLN A 352 -11.40 -9.06 10.59
CA GLN A 352 -11.31 -10.12 9.60
C GLN A 352 -9.89 -10.68 9.63
N MET A 353 -9.73 -11.97 9.87
CA MET A 353 -8.42 -12.61 9.96
C MET A 353 -7.82 -12.83 8.59
N GLY A 354 -6.53 -12.48 8.45
CA GLY A 354 -5.74 -12.73 7.27
C GLY A 354 -4.90 -14.01 7.36
N CYS A 355 -4.18 -14.30 6.28
CA CYS A 355 -3.19 -15.37 6.21
C CYS A 355 -1.78 -14.77 6.40
N LYS A 356 -1.24 -14.90 7.61
CA LYS A 356 0.03 -14.28 8.04
C LYS A 356 1.12 -15.34 8.19
N ASP A 357 1.37 -16.12 7.14
CA ASP A 357 2.27 -17.28 7.15
C ASP A 357 3.76 -16.93 7.09
N MET A 358 4.06 -15.69 6.73
CA MET A 358 5.41 -15.18 6.70
C MET A 358 5.48 -13.79 7.31
N LYS A 359 6.65 -13.40 7.75
CA LYS A 359 7.00 -12.05 8.18
C LYS A 359 8.35 -11.63 7.63
N ILE A 360 8.57 -10.35 7.47
CA ILE A 360 9.85 -9.79 7.11
C ILE A 360 10.53 -9.26 8.37
N VAL A 361 11.79 -9.61 8.54
CA VAL A 361 12.62 -9.19 9.68
C VAL A 361 13.95 -8.65 9.18
N TYR A 362 14.71 -8.00 10.04
CA TYR A 362 16.08 -7.58 9.74
C TYR A 362 16.97 -8.78 9.45
N ASP A 363 17.84 -8.66 8.44
CA ASP A 363 18.97 -9.56 8.26
C ASP A 363 20.20 -8.99 8.98
N GLU A 364 20.96 -9.85 9.67
CA GLU A 364 22.17 -9.46 10.40
C GLU A 364 23.26 -8.90 9.48
N ARG A 365 23.21 -9.23 8.20
CA ARG A 365 24.17 -8.76 7.18
C ARG A 365 23.79 -7.41 6.58
N GLY A 366 22.64 -6.85 6.98
CA GLY A 366 22.00 -5.68 6.38
C GLY A 366 20.87 -6.08 5.42
N GLY A 367 19.93 -5.18 5.18
CA GLY A 367 18.71 -5.49 4.45
C GLY A 367 17.69 -6.26 5.29
N THR A 368 16.75 -6.91 4.62
CA THR A 368 15.64 -7.66 5.22
C THR A 368 15.60 -9.09 4.69
N ARG A 369 14.96 -9.99 5.44
CA ARG A 369 14.74 -11.38 5.02
C ARG A 369 13.35 -11.86 5.42
N GLU A 370 12.85 -12.77 4.65
CA GLU A 370 11.57 -13.45 4.90
C GLU A 370 11.77 -14.60 5.91
N VAL A 371 10.82 -14.73 6.83
CA VAL A 371 10.82 -15.79 7.86
C VAL A 371 9.38 -16.33 7.96
N ALA A 372 9.25 -17.65 7.97
CA ALA A 372 7.96 -18.28 8.20
C ALA A 372 7.42 -17.94 9.60
N VAL A 373 6.13 -17.67 9.70
CA VAL A 373 5.42 -17.50 10.98
C VAL A 373 4.94 -18.87 11.41
N PRO A 374 5.14 -19.28 12.69
CA PRO A 374 4.60 -20.53 13.19
C PRO A 374 3.08 -20.58 12.99
N GLU A 375 2.54 -21.73 12.61
CA GLU A 375 1.13 -21.90 12.24
C GLU A 375 0.17 -21.39 13.34
N LEU A 376 0.44 -21.71 14.61
CA LEU A 376 -0.37 -21.24 15.74
C LEU A 376 -0.27 -19.72 15.96
N GLU A 377 0.85 -19.09 15.62
CA GLU A 377 1.02 -17.64 15.67
C GLU A 377 0.25 -16.99 14.51
N ALA A 378 0.29 -17.57 13.32
CA ALA A 378 -0.43 -17.08 12.14
C ALA A 378 -1.96 -17.04 12.34
N LEU A 379 -2.51 -17.95 13.15
CA LEU A 379 -3.93 -18.03 13.51
C LEU A 379 -4.35 -17.05 14.63
N ARG A 380 -3.44 -16.23 15.15
CA ARG A 380 -3.75 -15.19 16.15
C ARG A 380 -3.90 -13.84 15.50
N TRP A 381 -4.66 -12.97 16.12
CA TRP A 381 -4.72 -11.56 15.72
C TRP A 381 -3.36 -10.90 15.91
N ALA A 382 -2.90 -10.21 14.89
CA ALA A 382 -1.65 -9.44 15.00
C ALA A 382 -1.80 -8.28 16.00
N LEU A 383 -2.95 -7.59 16.01
CA LEU A 383 -3.27 -6.54 16.99
C LEU A 383 -4.27 -7.02 18.05
N SER A 384 -4.04 -6.65 19.30
CA SER A 384 -5.09 -6.65 20.33
C SER A 384 -6.10 -5.54 20.08
N LEU A 385 -7.27 -5.61 20.72
CA LEU A 385 -8.29 -4.56 20.61
C LEU A 385 -7.76 -3.22 21.09
N SER A 386 -7.07 -3.18 22.23
CA SER A 386 -6.48 -1.94 22.77
C SER A 386 -5.40 -1.33 21.88
N GLN A 387 -4.62 -2.17 21.18
CA GLN A 387 -3.65 -1.69 20.18
C GLN A 387 -4.36 -1.11 18.96
N ALA A 388 -5.43 -1.76 18.47
CA ALA A 388 -6.22 -1.26 17.36
C ALA A 388 -6.87 0.10 17.66
N GLU A 389 -7.41 0.26 18.87
CA GLU A 389 -7.96 1.55 19.35
C GLU A 389 -6.88 2.63 19.42
N ARG A 390 -5.67 2.30 19.91
CA ARG A 390 -4.53 3.26 19.93
C ARG A 390 -4.12 3.69 18.53
N VAL A 391 -4.03 2.72 17.58
CA VAL A 391 -3.74 3.03 16.17
C VAL A 391 -4.83 3.93 15.61
N ALA A 392 -6.10 3.60 15.78
CA ALA A 392 -7.21 4.38 15.25
C ALA A 392 -7.24 5.80 15.82
N LYS A 393 -6.98 5.96 17.12
CA LYS A 393 -6.86 7.26 17.76
C LYS A 393 -5.74 8.11 17.15
N GLY A 394 -4.58 7.50 16.89
CA GLY A 394 -3.45 8.16 16.24
C GLY A 394 -3.78 8.58 14.80
N VAL A 395 -4.38 7.70 14.01
CA VAL A 395 -4.80 7.98 12.63
C VAL A 395 -5.79 9.15 12.57
N ARG A 396 -6.78 9.21 13.50
CA ARG A 396 -7.71 10.34 13.59
C ARG A 396 -7.00 11.63 14.01
N ALA A 397 -6.00 11.56 14.89
CA ALA A 397 -5.20 12.73 15.26
C ALA A 397 -4.41 13.26 14.06
N VAL A 398 -3.82 12.37 13.26
CA VAL A 398 -3.16 12.74 12.00
C VAL A 398 -4.16 13.38 11.04
N SER A 399 -5.30 12.74 10.76
CA SER A 399 -6.35 13.30 9.89
C SER A 399 -6.80 14.69 10.35
N LYS A 400 -7.01 14.87 11.66
CA LYS A 400 -7.38 16.17 12.23
C LYS A 400 -6.32 17.23 11.99
N ALA A 401 -5.03 16.91 12.16
CA ALA A 401 -3.92 17.82 11.90
C ALA A 401 -3.84 18.25 10.43
N TYR A 402 -4.28 17.39 9.51
CA TYR A 402 -4.41 17.69 8.07
C TYR A 402 -5.78 18.28 7.67
N GLY A 403 -6.48 18.93 8.61
CA GLY A 403 -7.76 19.57 8.33
C GLY A 403 -8.93 18.62 8.09
N GLY A 404 -8.82 17.37 8.55
CA GLY A 404 -9.84 16.32 8.38
C GLY A 404 -9.79 15.62 7.03
N MET A 405 -8.66 15.70 6.34
CA MET A 405 -8.41 14.89 5.13
C MET A 405 -8.38 13.40 5.45
N ILE A 406 -8.75 12.60 4.47
CA ILE A 406 -8.52 11.16 4.53
C ILE A 406 -7.03 10.92 4.41
N MET A 407 -6.50 10.20 5.39
CA MET A 407 -5.07 9.91 5.48
C MET A 407 -4.81 8.43 5.27
N ASP A 408 -3.75 8.14 4.52
CA ASP A 408 -3.06 6.85 4.47
C ASP A 408 -1.86 6.93 5.39
N THR A 409 -1.77 5.99 6.34
CA THR A 409 -0.71 5.99 7.36
C THR A 409 -0.06 4.62 7.45
N GLU A 410 1.25 4.59 7.63
CA GLU A 410 1.99 3.39 7.99
C GLU A 410 2.39 3.47 9.46
N PHE A 411 2.17 2.39 10.19
CA PHE A 411 2.50 2.30 11.60
C PHE A 411 3.25 1.02 11.94
N CYS A 412 3.91 1.01 13.09
CA CYS A 412 4.43 -0.20 13.69
C CYS A 412 4.39 -0.16 15.22
N ILE A 413 4.41 -1.34 15.84
CA ILE A 413 4.48 -1.52 17.29
C ILE A 413 5.75 -2.32 17.60
N ASP A 414 6.60 -1.79 18.46
CA ASP A 414 7.83 -2.42 18.87
C ASP A 414 7.62 -3.44 20.03
N ALA A 415 8.69 -4.13 20.41
CA ALA A 415 8.65 -5.14 21.49
C ALA A 415 8.28 -4.55 22.87
N ASN A 416 8.36 -3.24 23.05
CA ASN A 416 7.95 -2.54 24.28
C ASN A 416 6.50 -2.03 24.22
N ASP A 417 5.70 -2.51 23.26
CA ASP A 417 4.33 -2.09 22.98
C ASP A 417 4.20 -0.60 22.65
N LYS A 418 5.26 0.02 22.12
CA LYS A 418 5.25 1.43 21.72
C LYS A 418 4.81 1.55 20.26
N LEU A 419 3.78 2.38 20.04
CA LEU A 419 3.25 2.66 18.71
C LEU A 419 4.06 3.78 18.04
N TRP A 420 4.44 3.56 16.79
CA TRP A 420 5.18 4.48 15.94
C TRP A 420 4.42 4.70 14.63
N PHE A 421 4.36 5.94 14.16
CA PHE A 421 3.90 6.27 12.82
C PHE A 421 5.12 6.56 11.94
N VAL A 422 5.31 5.75 10.90
CA VAL A 422 6.52 5.80 10.05
C VAL A 422 6.28 6.54 8.74
N GLN A 423 5.02 6.69 8.33
CA GLN A 423 4.62 7.49 7.18
C GLN A 423 3.16 7.94 7.35
N ALA A 424 2.84 9.11 6.80
CA ALA A 424 1.48 9.57 6.59
C ALA A 424 1.41 10.36 5.28
N ARG A 425 0.33 10.16 4.54
CA ARG A 425 0.06 10.94 3.33
C ARG A 425 -1.45 11.14 3.15
N PRO A 426 -1.89 12.24 2.54
CA PRO A 426 -3.26 12.37 2.09
C PRO A 426 -3.60 11.26 1.07
N GLU A 427 -4.74 10.62 1.25
CA GLU A 427 -5.29 9.74 0.23
C GLU A 427 -5.80 10.61 -0.93
N THR A 428 -5.33 10.37 -2.15
CA THR A 428 -5.51 11.33 -3.24
C THR A 428 -6.89 11.29 -3.86
N ARG A 429 -7.38 10.09 -4.17
CA ARG A 429 -8.64 9.89 -4.90
C ARG A 429 -9.86 10.38 -4.11
N TRP A 430 -9.98 9.93 -2.87
CA TRP A 430 -11.14 10.25 -2.06
C TRP A 430 -11.17 11.72 -1.60
N ASN A 431 -9.99 12.30 -1.34
CA ASN A 431 -9.90 13.71 -1.00
C ASN A 431 -10.28 14.60 -2.19
N GLU A 432 -9.83 14.27 -3.41
CA GLU A 432 -10.23 14.96 -4.64
C GLU A 432 -11.74 14.85 -4.88
N GLU A 433 -12.30 13.65 -4.70
CA GLU A 433 -13.73 13.40 -4.84
C GLU A 433 -14.56 14.18 -3.83
N LEU A 434 -14.11 14.27 -2.57
CA LEU A 434 -14.78 15.06 -1.53
C LEU A 434 -14.69 16.56 -1.78
N GLU A 435 -13.60 17.05 -2.35
CA GLU A 435 -13.42 18.47 -2.69
C GLU A 435 -14.32 18.88 -3.85
N LEU A 436 -14.36 18.06 -4.92
CA LEU A 436 -15.14 18.37 -6.12
C LEU A 436 -16.65 18.14 -5.94
N HIS A 437 -17.02 17.14 -5.14
CA HIS A 437 -18.39 16.65 -5.03
C HIS A 437 -18.77 16.30 -3.58
N PRO A 438 -18.80 17.27 -2.66
CA PRO A 438 -18.96 16.99 -1.23
C PRO A 438 -20.30 16.33 -0.86
N THR A 439 -21.34 16.52 -1.66
CA THR A 439 -22.70 15.99 -1.44
C THR A 439 -23.14 14.98 -2.51
N THR A 440 -22.33 14.74 -3.53
CA THR A 440 -22.72 13.86 -4.64
C THR A 440 -22.19 12.45 -4.43
N ILE A 441 -23.05 11.47 -4.57
CA ILE A 441 -22.73 10.06 -4.57
C ILE A 441 -22.69 9.60 -6.02
N PHE A 442 -21.51 9.17 -6.47
CA PHE A 442 -21.35 8.59 -7.80
C PHE A 442 -21.35 7.07 -7.68
N MET A 443 -22.18 6.41 -8.43
CA MET A 443 -22.37 4.96 -8.41
C MET A 443 -22.25 4.33 -9.80
N ARG A 444 -21.55 5.00 -10.73
CA ARG A 444 -21.32 4.41 -12.06
C ARG A 444 -20.22 3.36 -11.98
N ARG A 445 -20.60 2.13 -12.23
CA ARG A 445 -19.67 1.00 -12.35
C ARG A 445 -20.24 -0.04 -13.31
N ARG A 446 -19.40 -0.87 -13.87
CA ARG A 446 -19.84 -2.06 -14.56
C ARG A 446 -20.07 -3.16 -13.54
N GLU A 447 -21.17 -3.86 -13.61
CA GLU A 447 -21.47 -5.03 -12.81
C GLU A 447 -21.82 -6.21 -13.70
N VAL A 448 -21.52 -7.41 -13.23
CA VAL A 448 -21.96 -8.63 -13.90
C VAL A 448 -23.49 -8.71 -13.80
N ASP A 449 -24.15 -9.03 -14.90
CA ASP A 449 -25.60 -9.28 -14.88
C ASP A 449 -25.94 -10.37 -13.85
N ALA A 450 -26.90 -10.07 -12.98
CA ALA A 450 -27.21 -10.95 -11.84
C ALA A 450 -27.71 -12.35 -12.26
N LYS A 451 -28.44 -12.44 -13.38
CA LYS A 451 -28.91 -13.73 -13.89
C LYS A 451 -27.77 -14.52 -14.53
N ALA A 452 -26.87 -13.84 -15.24
CA ALA A 452 -25.69 -14.45 -15.79
C ALA A 452 -24.75 -14.95 -14.67
N ALA A 453 -24.52 -14.14 -13.64
CA ALA A 453 -23.68 -14.52 -12.50
C ALA A 453 -24.23 -15.73 -11.72
N ALA A 454 -25.56 -15.82 -11.56
CA ALA A 454 -26.22 -16.93 -10.83
C ALA A 454 -26.04 -18.29 -11.51
N ASN A 455 -25.84 -18.30 -12.83
CA ASN A 455 -25.70 -19.52 -13.63
C ASN A 455 -24.26 -19.78 -14.08
N ALA A 456 -23.33 -18.90 -13.74
CA ALA A 456 -21.94 -19.00 -14.18
C ALA A 456 -21.10 -19.86 -13.22
N GLU A 457 -20.11 -20.55 -13.78
CA GLU A 457 -19.12 -21.29 -13.02
C GLU A 457 -18.17 -20.30 -12.34
N VAL A 458 -18.09 -20.35 -11.02
CA VAL A 458 -17.11 -19.61 -10.23
C VAL A 458 -15.80 -20.40 -10.25
N LEU A 459 -14.74 -19.78 -10.77
CA LEU A 459 -13.41 -20.39 -10.87
C LEU A 459 -12.60 -20.20 -9.59
N VAL A 460 -12.61 -18.98 -9.06
CA VAL A 460 -11.93 -18.58 -7.81
C VAL A 460 -12.70 -17.47 -7.12
N GLU A 461 -12.49 -17.37 -5.82
CA GLU A 461 -12.97 -16.30 -4.96
C GLU A 461 -11.80 -15.63 -4.26
N GLY A 462 -11.94 -14.38 -3.88
CA GLY A 462 -10.95 -13.58 -3.18
C GLY A 462 -11.54 -12.29 -2.62
N ASN A 463 -10.71 -11.39 -2.17
CA ASN A 463 -11.14 -10.08 -1.71
C ASN A 463 -11.43 -9.16 -2.90
N GLY A 464 -12.61 -8.56 -2.96
CA GLY A 464 -12.99 -7.56 -3.93
C GLY A 464 -12.34 -6.20 -3.61
N ALA A 465 -11.09 -6.03 -3.99
CA ALA A 465 -10.26 -4.88 -3.60
C ALA A 465 -10.60 -3.59 -4.36
N SER A 466 -11.09 -3.71 -5.57
CA SER A 466 -11.61 -2.58 -6.36
C SER A 466 -12.92 -2.98 -7.01
N ARG A 467 -13.98 -2.26 -6.67
CA ARG A 467 -15.36 -2.57 -7.10
C ARG A 467 -15.57 -2.38 -8.59
N GLY A 468 -16.53 -3.12 -9.11
CA GLY A 468 -16.88 -3.15 -10.52
C GLY A 468 -16.68 -4.53 -11.11
N ALA A 469 -16.79 -4.64 -12.43
CA ALA A 469 -16.49 -5.85 -13.16
C ALA A 469 -15.77 -5.55 -14.47
N GLY A 470 -14.84 -6.42 -14.81
CA GLY A 470 -14.15 -6.45 -16.10
C GLY A 470 -14.04 -7.87 -16.61
N HIS A 471 -13.89 -8.03 -17.92
CA HIS A 471 -13.73 -9.35 -18.53
C HIS A 471 -12.70 -9.29 -19.66
N GLY A 472 -12.09 -10.42 -19.94
CA GLY A 472 -11.10 -10.57 -21.01
C GLY A 472 -10.33 -11.86 -20.89
N THR A 473 -9.28 -11.99 -21.69
CA THR A 473 -8.36 -13.13 -21.64
C THR A 473 -7.34 -12.92 -20.52
N VAL A 474 -7.18 -13.92 -19.68
CA VAL A 474 -6.19 -13.86 -18.59
C VAL A 474 -4.78 -13.86 -19.17
N ARG A 475 -3.94 -12.98 -18.66
CA ARG A 475 -2.50 -12.97 -18.86
C ARG A 475 -1.81 -13.09 -17.53
N PHE A 476 -1.30 -14.27 -17.24
CA PHE A 476 -0.55 -14.51 -16.03
C PHE A 476 0.88 -14.00 -16.18
N LEU A 477 1.26 -13.06 -15.33
CA LEU A 477 2.60 -12.47 -15.28
C LEU A 477 3.36 -13.01 -14.09
N ARG A 478 4.60 -13.44 -14.31
CA ARG A 478 5.53 -13.83 -13.25
C ARG A 478 6.31 -12.61 -12.73
N SER A 479 6.55 -11.65 -13.61
CA SER A 479 7.22 -10.39 -13.29
C SER A 479 6.85 -9.29 -14.29
N ALA A 480 7.24 -8.06 -14.00
CA ALA A 480 7.08 -6.92 -14.90
C ALA A 480 7.83 -7.05 -16.24
N LEU A 481 8.79 -7.96 -16.35
CA LEU A 481 9.50 -8.21 -17.61
C LEU A 481 8.61 -8.84 -18.68
N GLU A 482 7.48 -9.43 -18.29
CA GLU A 482 6.50 -10.06 -19.17
C GLU A 482 5.34 -9.13 -19.59
N LEU A 483 5.41 -7.84 -19.31
CA LEU A 483 4.35 -6.86 -19.62
C LEU A 483 3.92 -6.81 -21.08
N ASN A 484 4.81 -7.19 -22.00
CA ASN A 484 4.50 -7.30 -23.43
C ASN A 484 3.42 -8.35 -23.76
N LYS A 485 3.08 -9.23 -22.83
CA LYS A 485 2.00 -10.21 -22.98
C LYS A 485 0.61 -9.61 -22.80
N VAL A 486 0.49 -8.48 -22.11
CA VAL A 486 -0.80 -7.86 -21.75
C VAL A 486 -1.23 -6.90 -22.85
N ALA A 487 -2.35 -7.19 -23.48
CA ALA A 487 -2.99 -6.30 -24.44
C ALA A 487 -4.15 -5.54 -23.79
N LYS A 488 -4.59 -4.46 -24.44
CA LYS A 488 -5.74 -3.68 -23.96
C LYS A 488 -7.00 -4.55 -23.90
N GLY A 489 -7.60 -4.62 -22.72
CA GLY A 489 -8.82 -5.41 -22.47
C GLY A 489 -8.55 -6.81 -21.92
N ASP A 490 -7.30 -7.26 -21.82
CA ASP A 490 -6.96 -8.50 -21.12
C ASP A 490 -7.19 -8.37 -19.60
N VAL A 491 -7.24 -9.49 -18.90
CA VAL A 491 -7.25 -9.57 -17.44
C VAL A 491 -5.83 -9.90 -16.99
N LEU A 492 -5.21 -8.98 -16.25
CA LEU A 492 -3.89 -9.20 -15.68
C LEU A 492 -4.00 -10.08 -14.44
N ALA A 493 -3.29 -11.20 -14.43
CA ALA A 493 -3.17 -12.09 -13.28
C ALA A 493 -1.70 -12.20 -12.84
N ALA A 494 -1.46 -12.18 -11.54
CA ALA A 494 -0.13 -12.36 -10.98
C ALA A 494 -0.21 -13.01 -9.59
N GLU A 495 0.90 -13.56 -9.10
CA GLU A 495 0.99 -13.96 -7.70
C GLU A 495 0.80 -12.74 -6.79
N ARG A 496 1.51 -11.66 -7.10
CA ARG A 496 1.37 -10.32 -6.53
C ARG A 496 1.72 -9.30 -7.60
N THR A 497 1.21 -8.09 -7.49
CA THR A 497 1.64 -7.01 -8.36
C THR A 497 2.72 -6.18 -7.68
N ASP A 498 3.60 -5.63 -8.46
CA ASP A 498 4.58 -4.64 -8.05
C ASP A 498 4.44 -3.35 -8.88
N PRO A 499 5.09 -2.25 -8.48
CA PRO A 499 5.00 -0.99 -9.19
C PRO A 499 5.47 -1.03 -10.65
N ASP A 500 6.34 -1.96 -11.01
CA ASP A 500 6.78 -2.13 -12.40
C ASP A 500 5.68 -2.71 -13.30
N MET A 501 4.64 -3.33 -12.71
CA MET A 501 3.48 -3.88 -13.45
C MET A 501 2.41 -2.82 -13.77
N VAL A 502 2.50 -1.60 -13.25
CA VAL A 502 1.50 -0.53 -13.47
C VAL A 502 1.18 -0.28 -14.94
N PRO A 503 2.14 -0.27 -15.88
CA PRO A 503 1.82 -0.11 -17.30
C PRO A 503 0.88 -1.19 -17.84
N GLY A 504 1.05 -2.44 -17.43
CA GLY A 504 0.14 -3.55 -17.79
C GLY A 504 -1.21 -3.45 -17.08
N MET A 505 -1.21 -3.01 -15.82
CA MET A 505 -2.45 -2.80 -15.07
C MET A 505 -3.34 -1.74 -15.73
N ARG A 506 -2.79 -0.66 -16.28
CA ARG A 506 -3.54 0.41 -16.95
C ARG A 506 -4.31 -0.03 -18.18
N VAL A 507 -3.78 -0.97 -18.94
CA VAL A 507 -4.42 -1.47 -20.16
C VAL A 507 -5.34 -2.66 -19.92
N ALA A 508 -5.24 -3.27 -18.75
CA ALA A 508 -6.08 -4.40 -18.34
C ALA A 508 -7.52 -3.99 -18.10
N SER A 509 -8.46 -4.88 -18.36
CA SER A 509 -9.88 -4.74 -18.05
C SER A 509 -10.20 -5.03 -16.58
N ALA A 510 -9.40 -5.90 -15.97
CA ALA A 510 -9.49 -6.28 -14.55
C ALA A 510 -8.16 -6.88 -14.08
N ILE A 511 -8.02 -7.00 -12.77
CA ILE A 511 -6.80 -7.48 -12.11
C ILE A 511 -7.13 -8.62 -11.15
N MET A 512 -6.29 -9.64 -11.15
CA MET A 512 -6.32 -10.76 -10.21
C MET A 512 -4.96 -10.90 -9.54
N ALA A 513 -4.92 -11.03 -8.21
CA ALA A 513 -3.69 -11.33 -7.49
C ALA A 513 -3.91 -12.44 -6.46
N ASP A 514 -2.96 -13.37 -6.40
CA ASP A 514 -3.03 -14.50 -5.48
C ASP A 514 -2.90 -14.05 -4.02
N VAL A 515 -1.96 -13.14 -3.76
CA VAL A 515 -1.65 -12.61 -2.43
C VAL A 515 -1.92 -11.11 -2.37
N GLY A 516 -2.35 -10.62 -1.21
CA GLY A 516 -2.52 -9.21 -0.90
C GLY A 516 -3.81 -8.90 -0.14
N GLY A 517 -3.80 -7.81 0.60
CA GLY A 517 -4.94 -7.20 1.27
C GLY A 517 -5.33 -5.86 0.61
N ASP A 518 -6.29 -5.15 1.17
CA ASP A 518 -6.85 -3.91 0.62
C ASP A 518 -5.86 -2.74 0.55
N THR A 519 -4.75 -2.84 1.27
CA THR A 519 -3.66 -1.85 1.28
C THR A 519 -2.45 -2.30 0.46
N SER A 520 -2.53 -3.47 -0.19
CA SER A 520 -1.49 -3.94 -1.09
C SER A 520 -1.39 -3.06 -2.34
N HIS A 521 -0.25 -3.09 -3.00
CA HIS A 521 -0.02 -2.38 -4.27
C HIS A 521 -1.11 -2.68 -5.30
N ALA A 522 -1.50 -3.96 -5.46
CA ALA A 522 -2.58 -4.38 -6.36
C ALA A 522 -3.89 -3.65 -6.04
N ALA A 523 -4.27 -3.58 -4.76
CA ALA A 523 -5.51 -2.96 -4.32
C ALA A 523 -5.50 -1.44 -4.52
N ILE A 524 -4.45 -0.77 -4.08
CA ILE A 524 -4.31 0.69 -4.17
C ILE A 524 -4.32 1.12 -5.64
N THR A 525 -3.44 0.54 -6.44
CA THR A 525 -3.32 0.89 -7.86
C THR A 525 -4.59 0.57 -8.65
N SER A 526 -5.27 -0.56 -8.36
CA SER A 526 -6.54 -0.88 -9.04
C SER A 526 -7.63 0.15 -8.74
N ARG A 527 -7.71 0.64 -7.49
CA ARG A 527 -8.64 1.71 -7.11
C ARG A 527 -8.29 3.03 -7.78
N GLU A 528 -7.03 3.41 -7.80
CA GLU A 528 -6.55 4.63 -8.47
C GLU A 528 -6.86 4.62 -9.97
N LEU A 529 -6.66 3.47 -10.61
CA LEU A 529 -6.96 3.29 -12.03
C LEU A 529 -8.46 3.09 -12.32
N GLY A 530 -9.28 2.86 -11.29
CA GLY A 530 -10.72 2.54 -11.45
C GLY A 530 -10.99 1.18 -12.09
N ILE A 531 -10.07 0.24 -11.99
CA ILE A 531 -10.12 -1.09 -12.60
C ILE A 531 -10.59 -2.11 -11.57
N ALA A 532 -11.53 -2.99 -11.95
CA ALA A 532 -12.03 -4.05 -11.07
C ALA A 532 -10.90 -4.99 -10.64
N ALA A 533 -10.86 -5.34 -9.36
CA ALA A 533 -9.80 -6.24 -8.85
C ALA A 533 -10.32 -7.24 -7.82
N VAL A 534 -9.82 -8.47 -7.95
CA VAL A 534 -9.97 -9.55 -6.96
C VAL A 534 -8.58 -10.00 -6.54
N ILE A 535 -8.28 -9.89 -5.24
CA ILE A 535 -6.97 -10.18 -4.67
C ILE A 535 -7.07 -11.12 -3.46
N GLY A 536 -5.93 -11.64 -2.99
CA GLY A 536 -5.93 -12.61 -1.89
C GLY A 536 -6.65 -13.91 -2.25
N ILE A 537 -6.53 -14.35 -3.50
CA ILE A 537 -7.23 -15.52 -4.05
C ILE A 537 -6.70 -16.82 -3.43
N GLN A 538 -5.41 -16.88 -3.09
CA GLN A 538 -4.73 -18.02 -2.45
C GLN A 538 -4.85 -19.35 -3.25
N ARG A 539 -4.91 -19.24 -4.56
CA ARG A 539 -4.99 -20.36 -5.51
C ARG A 539 -4.09 -20.11 -6.72
N LEU A 540 -2.78 -19.92 -6.44
CA LEU A 540 -1.78 -19.63 -7.45
C LEU A 540 -1.74 -20.68 -8.56
N ASP A 541 -1.97 -21.95 -8.20
CA ASP A 541 -2.08 -23.06 -9.15
C ASP A 541 -3.19 -22.83 -10.18
N VAL A 542 -4.35 -22.36 -9.72
CA VAL A 542 -5.50 -22.05 -10.59
C VAL A 542 -5.21 -20.81 -11.43
N LEU A 543 -4.68 -19.72 -10.82
CA LEU A 543 -4.36 -18.51 -11.57
C LEU A 543 -3.40 -18.77 -12.72
N ARG A 544 -2.37 -19.59 -12.50
CA ARG A 544 -1.44 -20.01 -13.56
C ARG A 544 -2.12 -20.85 -14.65
N ALA A 545 -3.04 -21.72 -14.27
CA ALA A 545 -3.79 -22.54 -15.23
C ALA A 545 -4.82 -21.75 -16.04
N LEU A 546 -5.19 -20.55 -15.58
CA LEU A 546 -6.11 -19.67 -16.29
C LEU A 546 -5.43 -18.83 -17.38
N ASP A 547 -4.11 -18.85 -17.52
CA ASP A 547 -3.42 -18.11 -18.59
C ASP A 547 -3.96 -18.45 -19.97
N GLY A 548 -4.37 -17.45 -20.74
CA GLY A 548 -5.04 -17.61 -22.03
C GLY A 548 -6.54 -17.94 -21.96
N VAL A 549 -7.13 -18.09 -20.79
CA VAL A 549 -8.57 -18.39 -20.61
C VAL A 549 -9.37 -17.09 -20.53
N GLU A 550 -10.54 -17.05 -21.14
CA GLU A 550 -11.49 -15.95 -21.01
C GLU A 550 -12.22 -16.03 -19.67
N VAL A 551 -12.22 -14.93 -18.92
CA VAL A 551 -12.87 -14.83 -17.61
C VAL A 551 -13.59 -13.51 -17.43
N THR A 552 -14.49 -13.47 -16.44
CA THR A 552 -15.10 -12.25 -15.91
C THR A 552 -14.73 -12.09 -14.45
N VAL A 553 -14.13 -10.98 -14.11
CA VAL A 553 -13.71 -10.62 -12.75
C VAL A 553 -14.76 -9.69 -12.16
N ASP A 554 -15.37 -10.10 -11.06
CA ASP A 554 -16.33 -9.31 -10.28
C ASP A 554 -15.67 -8.80 -9.00
N GLY A 555 -15.05 -7.65 -9.08
CA GLY A 555 -14.40 -6.99 -7.95
C GLY A 555 -15.41 -6.49 -6.89
N THR A 556 -16.71 -6.45 -7.20
CA THR A 556 -17.74 -6.12 -6.22
C THR A 556 -18.07 -7.30 -5.31
N ARG A 557 -18.05 -8.53 -5.86
CA ARG A 557 -18.37 -9.76 -5.12
C ARG A 557 -17.13 -10.59 -4.75
N GLY A 558 -15.94 -10.16 -5.20
CA GLY A 558 -14.71 -10.91 -4.99
C GLY A 558 -14.68 -12.25 -5.73
N ARG A 559 -15.30 -12.35 -6.92
CA ARG A 559 -15.46 -13.58 -7.68
C ARG A 559 -14.91 -13.49 -9.09
N VAL A 560 -14.40 -14.61 -9.58
CA VAL A 560 -13.98 -14.76 -10.97
C VAL A 560 -14.80 -15.87 -11.61
N TYR A 561 -15.46 -15.54 -12.70
CA TYR A 561 -16.32 -16.46 -13.43
C TYR A 561 -15.67 -16.89 -14.75
N ARG A 562 -16.00 -18.12 -15.19
CA ARG A 562 -15.58 -18.60 -16.50
C ARG A 562 -16.32 -17.87 -17.62
N GLY A 563 -15.59 -17.46 -18.66
CA GLY A 563 -16.11 -16.83 -19.88
C GLY A 563 -16.42 -15.35 -19.73
N LEU A 564 -16.84 -14.76 -20.84
CA LEU A 564 -17.19 -13.34 -20.95
C LEU A 564 -18.67 -13.13 -20.61
N LEU A 565 -18.98 -12.84 -19.34
CA LEU A 565 -20.35 -12.58 -18.92
C LEU A 565 -20.80 -11.18 -19.35
N PRO A 566 -22.11 -10.99 -19.60
CA PRO A 566 -22.67 -9.66 -19.87
C PRO A 566 -22.43 -8.70 -18.71
N LEU A 567 -21.83 -7.55 -19.01
CA LEU A 567 -21.65 -6.45 -18.07
C LEU A 567 -22.72 -5.38 -18.34
N ARG A 568 -23.28 -4.83 -17.28
CA ARG A 568 -24.21 -3.70 -17.36
C ARG A 568 -23.62 -2.50 -16.61
N GLU A 569 -23.83 -1.32 -17.12
CA GLU A 569 -23.54 -0.12 -16.33
C GLU A 569 -24.63 0.06 -15.27
N VAL A 570 -24.20 0.18 -14.02
CA VAL A 570 -25.08 0.35 -12.87
C VAL A 570 -24.71 1.63 -12.17
N GLY A 571 -25.72 2.35 -11.74
CA GLY A 571 -25.54 3.54 -10.94
C GLY A 571 -25.80 4.83 -11.70
N GLY A 572 -25.58 5.92 -11.01
CA GLY A 572 -25.79 7.30 -11.45
C GLY A 572 -25.20 8.26 -10.44
N GLU A 573 -25.40 9.53 -10.69
CA GLU A 573 -25.07 10.59 -9.75
C GLU A 573 -26.29 10.87 -8.89
N MET A 574 -26.12 10.85 -7.56
CA MET A 574 -27.14 11.25 -6.62
C MET A 574 -26.58 12.33 -5.69
N ASP A 575 -27.05 13.54 -5.89
CA ASP A 575 -26.71 14.62 -4.96
C ASP A 575 -27.65 14.53 -3.75
N VAL A 576 -27.09 14.09 -2.64
CA VAL A 576 -27.87 13.86 -1.40
C VAL A 576 -28.48 15.15 -0.88
N ALA A 577 -27.85 16.31 -1.11
CA ALA A 577 -28.37 17.61 -0.73
C ALA A 577 -29.64 18.02 -1.51
N LYS A 578 -29.84 17.42 -2.68
CA LYS A 578 -31.02 17.67 -3.53
C LYS A 578 -32.18 16.69 -3.28
N LEU A 579 -32.00 15.71 -2.38
CA LEU A 579 -33.07 14.78 -2.06
C LEU A 579 -34.24 15.51 -1.36
N PRO A 580 -35.48 15.28 -1.78
CA PRO A 580 -36.62 15.91 -1.16
C PRO A 580 -36.81 15.43 0.27
N THR A 581 -37.07 16.35 1.19
CA THR A 581 -37.46 15.99 2.56
C THR A 581 -38.87 15.43 2.55
N THR A 582 -39.06 14.21 2.99
CA THR A 582 -40.35 13.53 3.05
C THR A 582 -40.87 13.42 4.50
N LYS A 583 -42.16 13.47 4.69
CA LYS A 583 -42.78 13.23 6.02
C LYS A 583 -42.79 11.74 6.36
N THR A 584 -42.77 10.88 5.37
CA THR A 584 -42.70 9.42 5.54
C THR A 584 -41.26 8.99 5.53
N LYS A 585 -40.87 8.20 6.49
CA LYS A 585 -39.54 7.60 6.53
C LYS A 585 -39.37 6.56 5.43
N VAL A 586 -38.18 6.54 4.86
CA VAL A 586 -37.78 5.55 3.86
C VAL A 586 -36.94 4.50 4.58
N GLY A 587 -37.52 3.30 4.76
CA GLY A 587 -36.84 2.16 5.32
C GLY A 587 -35.93 1.51 4.26
N LEU A 588 -34.63 1.46 4.54
CA LEU A 588 -33.62 0.86 3.68
C LEU A 588 -33.36 -0.58 4.11
N VAL A 589 -33.16 -1.48 3.16
CA VAL A 589 -32.75 -2.86 3.42
C VAL A 589 -31.23 -2.90 3.47
N LEU A 590 -30.69 -3.33 4.62
CA LEU A 590 -29.28 -3.54 4.82
C LEU A 590 -28.97 -5.05 4.71
N ALA A 591 -28.27 -5.43 3.66
CA ALA A 591 -27.92 -6.82 3.37
C ALA A 591 -26.38 -7.05 3.22
N ASP A 592 -25.58 -5.99 3.31
CA ASP A 592 -24.14 -6.03 3.07
C ASP A 592 -23.46 -5.00 3.97
N VAL A 593 -22.33 -5.39 4.59
CA VAL A 593 -21.54 -4.49 5.45
C VAL A 593 -21.06 -3.26 4.67
N GLY A 594 -20.69 -3.41 3.39
CA GLY A 594 -20.35 -2.29 2.53
C GLY A 594 -21.51 -1.31 2.30
N GLN A 595 -22.76 -1.81 2.28
CA GLN A 595 -23.94 -0.94 2.22
C GLN A 595 -24.16 -0.16 3.52
N ALA A 596 -23.78 -0.72 4.67
CA ALA A 596 -23.88 -0.01 5.94
C ALA A 596 -23.03 1.26 5.95
N LEU A 597 -21.83 1.19 5.42
CA LEU A 597 -20.93 2.32 5.27
C LEU A 597 -21.50 3.40 4.34
N PHE A 598 -22.12 2.98 3.23
CA PHE A 598 -22.84 3.87 2.33
C PHE A 598 -24.07 4.53 2.99
N LEU A 599 -24.89 3.73 3.64
CA LEU A 599 -26.12 4.20 4.28
C LEU A 599 -25.85 5.12 5.48
N SER A 600 -24.67 5.03 6.10
CA SER A 600 -24.27 5.89 7.20
C SER A 600 -24.27 7.38 6.85
N ARG A 601 -24.11 7.73 5.56
CA ARG A 601 -24.24 9.11 5.08
C ARG A 601 -25.66 9.63 5.06
N LEU A 602 -26.61 8.73 4.85
CA LEU A 602 -28.00 9.07 4.89
C LEU A 602 -28.50 9.32 6.32
N ARG A 603 -27.66 9.03 7.34
CA ARG A 603 -27.95 9.33 8.76
C ARG A 603 -28.22 10.81 9.04
N GLU A 604 -27.60 11.70 8.29
CA GLU A 604 -27.83 13.15 8.44
C GLU A 604 -29.22 13.58 7.91
N PHE A 605 -29.92 12.69 7.21
CA PHE A 605 -31.23 12.92 6.64
C PHE A 605 -32.29 12.15 7.42
N PRO A 606 -33.12 12.84 8.23
CA PRO A 606 -34.06 12.21 9.17
C PRO A 606 -35.14 11.35 8.49
N GLN A 607 -35.31 11.47 7.18
CA GLN A 607 -36.25 10.66 6.40
C GLN A 607 -35.75 9.23 6.11
N PHE A 608 -34.46 8.93 6.31
CA PHE A 608 -33.92 7.58 6.06
C PHE A 608 -33.72 6.83 7.38
N GLU A 609 -34.04 5.54 7.36
CA GLU A 609 -33.77 4.61 8.46
C GLU A 609 -33.48 3.21 7.92
N VAL A 610 -32.85 2.36 8.71
CA VAL A 610 -32.71 0.93 8.38
C VAL A 610 -34.03 0.27 8.71
N GLY A 611 -34.78 -0.12 7.69
CA GLY A 611 -36.09 -0.77 7.82
C GLY A 611 -36.00 -2.27 7.95
N LEU A 612 -34.94 -2.90 7.41
CA LEU A 612 -34.70 -4.33 7.48
C LEU A 612 -33.18 -4.62 7.44
N LEU A 613 -32.72 -5.35 8.43
CA LEU A 613 -31.39 -5.94 8.46
C LEU A 613 -31.49 -7.42 8.04
N ARG A 614 -30.83 -7.78 6.95
CA ARG A 614 -30.74 -9.17 6.48
C ARG A 614 -29.43 -9.81 6.95
N ALA A 615 -29.45 -10.34 8.15
CA ALA A 615 -28.27 -10.94 8.79
C ALA A 615 -27.72 -12.13 7.98
N GLU A 616 -28.59 -12.94 7.36
CA GLU A 616 -28.23 -14.08 6.52
C GLU A 616 -27.32 -13.72 5.34
N PHE A 617 -27.51 -12.56 4.74
CA PHE A 617 -26.63 -12.09 3.65
C PHE A 617 -25.31 -11.49 4.18
N MET A 618 -25.34 -10.89 5.37
CA MET A 618 -24.13 -10.40 6.03
C MET A 618 -23.25 -11.58 6.47
N LEU A 619 -23.86 -12.65 7.01
CA LEU A 619 -23.17 -13.90 7.36
C LEU A 619 -22.55 -14.59 6.12
N GLY A 620 -23.25 -14.56 4.97
CA GLY A 620 -22.72 -15.08 3.72
C GLY A 620 -21.46 -14.35 3.23
N ASN A 621 -21.30 -13.07 3.55
CA ASN A 621 -20.11 -12.29 3.24
C ASN A 621 -18.92 -12.60 4.18
N ILE A 622 -19.17 -13.28 5.30
CA ILE A 622 -18.14 -13.67 6.27
C ILE A 622 -17.54 -15.06 5.92
N SER A 623 -17.89 -15.61 4.76
CA SER A 623 -17.38 -16.92 4.26
C SER A 623 -17.77 -18.13 5.11
N ILE A 624 -18.79 -18.02 5.99
CA ILE A 624 -19.30 -19.14 6.78
C ILE A 624 -20.75 -19.42 6.41
N HIS A 625 -20.99 -20.65 6.02
CA HIS A 625 -22.34 -21.10 5.73
C HIS A 625 -23.16 -21.22 7.02
N PRO A 626 -24.41 -20.71 7.10
CA PRO A 626 -25.26 -20.83 8.29
C PRO A 626 -25.41 -22.27 8.83
N GLN A 627 -25.44 -23.26 7.93
CA GLN A 627 -25.45 -24.67 8.33
C GLN A 627 -24.17 -25.13 9.06
N ALA A 628 -23.03 -24.51 8.79
CA ALA A 628 -21.81 -24.80 9.52
C ALA A 628 -21.86 -24.24 10.95
N LEU A 629 -22.57 -23.14 11.15
CA LEU A 629 -22.85 -22.57 12.45
C LEU A 629 -23.84 -23.45 13.23
N GLU A 630 -24.91 -23.91 12.58
CA GLU A 630 -25.90 -24.83 13.18
C GLU A 630 -25.27 -26.16 13.58
N ALA A 631 -24.42 -26.75 12.72
CA ALA A 631 -23.69 -27.97 13.02
C ALA A 631 -22.71 -27.78 14.20
N PHE A 632 -22.14 -26.59 14.31
CA PHE A 632 -21.30 -26.26 15.42
C PHE A 632 -22.10 -26.07 16.73
N ASP A 633 -23.23 -25.36 16.70
CA ASP A 633 -24.10 -25.18 17.89
C ASP A 633 -24.66 -26.50 18.41
N ASN A 634 -24.90 -27.45 17.51
CA ASN A 634 -25.31 -28.81 17.86
C ASN A 634 -24.15 -29.69 18.37
N GLY A 635 -22.91 -29.19 18.40
CA GLY A 635 -21.75 -30.00 18.79
C GLY A 635 -21.27 -30.97 17.70
N GLU A 636 -21.92 -30.97 16.55
CA GLU A 636 -21.61 -31.85 15.40
C GLU A 636 -20.44 -31.36 14.58
N LEU A 637 -20.12 -30.06 14.66
CA LEU A 637 -19.04 -29.48 13.88
C LEU A 637 -17.68 -30.01 14.31
N GLU A 638 -17.50 -30.31 15.58
CA GLU A 638 -16.26 -30.90 16.11
C GLU A 638 -16.03 -32.28 15.51
N ASP A 639 -17.06 -33.12 15.43
CA ASP A 639 -16.98 -34.46 14.83
C ASP A 639 -16.74 -34.38 13.31
N VAL A 640 -17.37 -33.42 12.64
CA VAL A 640 -17.16 -33.15 11.21
C VAL A 640 -15.78 -32.57 10.97
N VAL A 641 -15.29 -31.65 11.82
CA VAL A 641 -13.97 -31.06 11.76
C VAL A 641 -12.90 -32.09 12.11
N GLN A 642 -13.08 -32.88 13.18
CA GLN A 642 -12.17 -33.95 13.57
C GLN A 642 -12.12 -35.04 12.49
N GLY A 643 -13.26 -35.43 11.93
CA GLY A 643 -13.34 -36.37 10.83
C GLY A 643 -12.61 -35.86 9.56
N LYS A 644 -12.82 -34.62 9.21
CA LYS A 644 -12.14 -33.98 8.07
C LYS A 644 -10.71 -33.59 8.39
N LEU A 645 -10.36 -33.17 9.58
CA LEU A 645 -8.97 -32.95 9.99
C LEU A 645 -8.16 -34.25 9.92
N LYS A 646 -8.75 -35.38 10.24
CA LYS A 646 -8.11 -36.70 10.11
C LYS A 646 -7.91 -37.11 8.66
N GLU A 647 -8.85 -36.75 7.79
CA GLU A 647 -8.73 -36.91 6.32
C GLU A 647 -7.77 -35.88 5.72
N LEU A 648 -7.57 -34.76 6.39
CA LEU A 648 -6.82 -33.59 5.99
C LEU A 648 -5.42 -33.51 6.64
N GLU A 649 -5.13 -34.33 7.66
CA GLU A 649 -3.78 -34.48 8.23
C GLU A 649 -2.73 -34.87 7.18
N ASP A 650 -3.17 -35.56 6.10
CA ASP A 650 -2.29 -35.93 4.99
C ASP A 650 -2.21 -34.89 3.86
N ASN A 651 -3.19 -33.98 3.69
CA ASN A 651 -3.25 -33.13 2.48
C ASN A 651 -3.80 -31.71 2.62
N LEU A 652 -4.17 -31.21 3.81
CA LEU A 652 -4.79 -29.89 3.88
C LEU A 652 -4.04 -28.83 4.60
N SER A 653 -3.81 -27.94 3.77
CA SER A 653 -3.37 -26.60 3.98
C SER A 653 -4.15 -25.90 5.10
N LYS A 654 -3.44 -25.18 5.84
CA LYS A 654 -3.65 -23.99 6.63
C LYS A 654 -4.99 -23.24 6.42
N VAL A 655 -5.49 -23.19 5.18
CA VAL A 655 -6.62 -22.37 4.72
C VAL A 655 -7.94 -22.68 5.42
N LEU A 656 -8.26 -23.96 5.67
CA LEU A 656 -9.55 -24.31 6.30
C LEU A 656 -9.56 -24.01 7.81
N ARG A 657 -8.41 -24.20 8.49
CA ARG A 657 -8.26 -23.81 9.90
C ARG A 657 -8.34 -22.29 10.06
N GLU A 658 -7.73 -21.54 9.14
CA GLU A 658 -7.75 -20.08 9.11
C GLU A 658 -9.15 -19.54 8.87
N GLN A 659 -9.86 -20.06 7.87
CA GLN A 659 -11.23 -19.64 7.56
C GLN A 659 -12.22 -19.98 8.69
N MET A 660 -12.04 -21.14 9.35
CA MET A 660 -12.90 -21.51 10.45
C MET A 660 -12.62 -20.68 11.71
N ALA A 661 -11.35 -20.43 12.04
CA ALA A 661 -10.99 -19.57 13.16
C ALA A 661 -11.43 -18.12 12.92
N ALA A 662 -11.18 -17.57 11.72
CA ALA A 662 -11.62 -16.23 11.35
C ALA A 662 -13.14 -16.09 11.38
N GLY A 663 -13.85 -17.08 10.87
CA GLY A 663 -15.29 -17.06 10.81
C GLY A 663 -15.97 -17.10 12.16
N LEU A 664 -15.51 -17.96 13.02
CA LEU A 664 -16.04 -18.07 14.39
C LEU A 664 -15.82 -16.80 15.21
N ILE A 665 -14.66 -16.21 15.09
CA ILE A 665 -14.32 -14.97 15.81
C ILE A 665 -15.15 -13.79 15.27
N VAL A 666 -15.34 -13.68 13.95
CA VAL A 666 -16.16 -12.62 13.36
C VAL A 666 -17.63 -12.77 13.71
N PHE A 667 -18.14 -13.98 13.73
CA PHE A 667 -19.53 -14.24 14.12
C PHE A 667 -19.80 -13.82 15.56
N ASN A 668 -18.97 -14.27 16.49
CA ASN A 668 -19.10 -13.90 17.89
C ASN A 668 -18.98 -12.39 18.12
N PHE A 669 -18.18 -11.69 17.29
CA PHE A 669 -18.02 -10.24 17.37
C PHE A 669 -19.30 -9.50 16.94
N ASN A 670 -19.93 -9.91 15.85
CA ASN A 670 -21.19 -9.27 15.38
C ASN A 670 -22.35 -9.50 16.35
N LEU A 671 -22.46 -10.69 16.92
CA LEU A 671 -23.46 -10.98 17.95
C LEU A 671 -23.24 -10.12 19.21
N ARG A 672 -21.99 -9.85 19.57
CA ARG A 672 -21.61 -9.00 20.71
C ARG A 672 -22.00 -7.54 20.53
N GLU A 673 -21.85 -7.00 19.31
CA GLU A 673 -22.24 -5.61 19.03
C GLU A 673 -23.73 -5.43 19.28
N TYR A 674 -24.53 -6.41 18.86
CA TYR A 674 -25.98 -6.42 19.06
C TYR A 674 -26.38 -6.65 20.53
N VAL A 675 -25.69 -7.52 21.24
CA VAL A 675 -26.02 -7.94 22.59
C VAL A 675 -25.33 -7.08 23.66
N GLY A 676 -24.20 -6.47 23.35
CA GLY A 676 -23.44 -5.62 24.29
C GLY A 676 -24.24 -4.44 24.82
N GLU A 677 -25.20 -3.93 24.06
CA GLU A 677 -26.15 -2.90 24.51
C GLU A 677 -27.20 -3.45 25.51
N VAL A 678 -27.47 -4.76 25.49
CA VAL A 678 -28.54 -5.36 26.27
C VAL A 678 -28.05 -5.97 27.61
N THR A 679 -26.81 -6.46 27.68
CA THR A 679 -26.41 -7.34 28.79
C THR A 679 -25.16 -6.97 29.60
N GLY A 680 -24.36 -5.97 29.18
CA GLY A 680 -23.13 -5.59 29.89
C GLY A 680 -22.00 -6.64 29.89
N LEU A 681 -22.15 -7.72 29.12
CA LEU A 681 -21.18 -8.83 29.01
C LEU A 681 -19.96 -8.55 28.14
N ASN A 682 -19.89 -7.38 27.50
CA ASN A 682 -18.81 -6.96 26.58
C ASN A 682 -17.42 -7.03 27.23
N ALA A 683 -17.30 -6.71 28.51
CA ALA A 683 -16.00 -6.68 29.19
C ALA A 683 -15.42 -8.09 29.40
N GLU A 684 -16.26 -9.06 29.79
CA GLU A 684 -15.82 -10.46 29.99
C GLU A 684 -15.41 -11.13 28.68
N VAL A 685 -16.14 -10.86 27.63
CA VAL A 685 -15.90 -11.41 26.31
C VAL A 685 -14.66 -10.76 25.67
N SER A 686 -14.43 -9.46 25.87
CA SER A 686 -13.19 -8.79 25.45
C SER A 686 -11.96 -9.34 26.17
N ALA A 687 -12.07 -9.59 27.48
CA ALA A 687 -10.99 -10.19 28.26
C ALA A 687 -10.62 -11.61 27.78
N LEU A 688 -11.61 -12.41 27.37
CA LEU A 688 -11.40 -13.74 26.81
C LEU A 688 -10.70 -13.70 25.43
N VAL A 689 -10.99 -12.68 24.62
CA VAL A 689 -10.37 -12.50 23.31
C VAL A 689 -8.93 -11.98 23.44
N ASP A 690 -8.67 -11.07 24.38
CA ASP A 690 -7.33 -10.52 24.59
C ASP A 690 -6.39 -11.52 25.31
N ALA A 691 -6.93 -12.47 26.06
CA ALA A 691 -6.17 -13.56 26.69
C ALA A 691 -5.60 -14.57 25.67
N ASP A 692 -6.07 -14.54 24.43
CA ASP A 692 -5.77 -15.52 23.38
C ASP A 692 -4.31 -15.51 22.87
N ARG A 693 -3.52 -14.51 23.25
CA ARG A 693 -2.12 -14.38 22.79
C ARG A 693 -1.13 -15.40 23.35
N SER A 694 -1.50 -16.13 24.39
CA SER A 694 -0.61 -17.06 25.09
C SER A 694 -1.07 -18.53 25.06
N LEU A 695 -2.14 -18.86 24.36
CA LEU A 695 -2.81 -20.13 24.47
C LEU A 695 -2.38 -21.14 23.39
N SER A 696 -2.37 -22.44 23.77
CA SER A 696 -2.26 -23.56 22.84
C SER A 696 -3.52 -23.71 21.97
N ALA A 697 -3.45 -24.48 20.88
CA ALA A 697 -4.60 -24.72 19.99
C ALA A 697 -5.81 -25.33 20.74
N GLU A 698 -5.56 -26.20 21.73
CA GLU A 698 -6.62 -26.77 22.58
C GLU A 698 -7.24 -25.73 23.52
N GLU A 699 -6.46 -24.83 24.04
CA GLU A 699 -6.92 -23.73 24.88
C GLU A 699 -7.73 -22.70 24.10
N VAL A 700 -7.33 -22.44 22.85
CA VAL A 700 -8.10 -21.59 21.91
C VAL A 700 -9.47 -22.21 21.64
N LEU A 701 -9.53 -23.51 21.36
CA LEU A 701 -10.80 -24.25 21.19
C LEU A 701 -11.66 -24.24 22.46
N LEU A 702 -11.04 -24.38 23.62
CA LEU A 702 -11.74 -24.34 24.92
C LEU A 702 -12.29 -22.93 25.21
N GLN A 703 -11.55 -21.89 24.89
CA GLN A 703 -12.01 -20.49 24.98
C GLN A 703 -13.17 -20.22 24.04
N HIS A 704 -13.12 -20.74 22.82
CA HIS A 704 -14.25 -20.66 21.89
C HIS A 704 -15.51 -21.36 22.42
N ARG A 705 -15.38 -22.48 23.11
CA ARG A 705 -16.53 -23.14 23.81
C ARG A 705 -17.09 -22.26 24.93
N LYS A 706 -16.23 -21.65 25.76
CA LYS A 706 -16.67 -20.73 26.83
C LYS A 706 -17.36 -19.49 26.29
N MET A 707 -16.87 -18.97 25.20
CA MET A 707 -17.49 -17.82 24.51
C MET A 707 -18.89 -18.14 24.01
N ARG A 708 -19.16 -19.38 23.58
CA ARG A 708 -20.50 -19.83 23.19
C ARG A 708 -21.45 -20.10 24.32
N GLU A 709 -20.97 -20.64 25.43
CA GLU A 709 -21.80 -20.75 26.61
C GLU A 709 -22.27 -19.38 27.07
N LEU A 710 -21.45 -18.34 26.86
CA LEU A 710 -21.80 -16.96 27.08
C LEU A 710 -22.81 -16.45 26.04
N ASP A 711 -22.59 -16.72 24.76
CA ASP A 711 -23.52 -16.34 23.68
C ASP A 711 -24.90 -17.02 23.87
N HIS A 712 -24.92 -18.27 24.21
CA HIS A 712 -26.18 -19.00 24.52
C HIS A 712 -26.92 -18.42 25.72
N LYS A 713 -26.21 -17.99 26.78
CA LYS A 713 -26.83 -17.29 27.91
C LYS A 713 -27.39 -15.93 27.53
N ILE A 714 -26.76 -15.29 26.54
CA ILE A 714 -27.19 -14.01 25.96
C ILE A 714 -28.48 -14.22 25.17
N ASP A 715 -28.56 -15.26 24.32
CA ASP A 715 -29.76 -15.57 23.55
C ASP A 715 -30.95 -15.91 24.47
N GLN A 716 -30.72 -16.67 25.53
CA GLN A 716 -31.76 -16.96 26.54
C GLN A 716 -32.26 -15.70 27.27
N HIS A 717 -31.43 -14.66 27.41
CA HIS A 717 -31.84 -13.37 27.98
C HIS A 717 -32.62 -12.49 26.99
N LEU A 718 -32.36 -12.64 25.67
CA LEU A 718 -33.09 -11.93 24.63
C LEU A 718 -34.47 -12.54 24.34
N GLU A 719 -34.67 -13.84 24.62
CA GLU A 719 -35.97 -14.49 24.49
C GLU A 719 -36.91 -14.24 25.71
N MET A 720 -36.38 -13.74 26.84
CA MET A 720 -37.16 -13.28 28.01
C MET A 720 -37.53 -11.79 27.89
#